data_77c547f2778fba057c237cc0db4471bc
#
_entry.id   77c547f2778fba057c237cc0db4471bc
#
_cell.length_a   1.000
_cell.length_b   1.000
_cell.length_c   1.000
_cell.angle_alpha   90.00
_cell.angle_beta   90.00
_cell.angle_gamma   90.00
#
_symmetry.space_group_name_H-M   'P 1'
#
loop_
_entity.id
_entity.type
_entity.pdbx_description
1 polymer ?
#
loop_
_entity_poly.entity_id
_entity_poly.type
_entity_poly.pdbx_seq_one_letter_code
_entity_poly.pdbx_strand_id
1 'polypeptide(L)'
;MEQQMIMTMKFTCIGKGHGAPCLPATKEDWEALRRESWLAQMCARIEKGDEELKHRLPVWTPHCAEFKDNHRAIADAVKPLNRLMLDFDEKGHTEEIVARLLEKSPLVVLLIEESVRKGTHVLVELPENLTVEQAQELMAQATGFTPDAAVKDVSRCIYMVPEDHTKYVNPKLFEVTTSDDDSTTTMTTKTTFNGDNVSPQAELLPEKELSKLSQLSSKENKDLSFKGIPYSSIISEWWRRNGGEPAEGERNVKLHKLAVNLRAICDNKKDVLMQVMPRFGLSDVELKSIVDSACKEEPKGISKVMQGIIDALELGINPDEIEDAEAVAEETGVKVNIKALPIGLKESLVGVPVSMHMPVLCGIMPICATYADQVTVEYCDGNIHRLGLMSIIRGEQASNKSVVKNAVDIWKRQLDEEDALARKREEEWKERKKGRKANEKAPEDPHVLIRVVPVTVSCSTLLKRFKNAQGHTLYSFGEELDTLRKTNGAGSWSSKYDIYRLSFDYGEWGQDYNSDQAESGVVNVAYNWTMLGTNGAMRKCFKSDNIENGLSSRVLVAEMPDSSFQKMPKFGRRSAEDEARIQQAVTRLRSFTGLVDVPRLRKAIEQWCEEKRVEAAKDIDHVKDTYRKRAAVIGFRCGVIFHMLSGCARESKACIDFALMMADNCLSQQIRAFGEALQNQYVDAQDECLRYGVNHSIFDQLPPTFTIDDLRPLKRGFCSEAALRKITSRWGRDGWIEKVDKTHWSKLKIEN
;
A
#
# COMPACT_ATOMS: atom_id res chain seq x y z
N MET A 1 39.55 4.32 41.17
CA MET A 1 39.30 3.17 40.31
C MET A 1 38.36 3.66 39.20
N GLU A 2 38.95 4.12 38.10
CA GLU A 2 38.23 4.53 36.90
C GLU A 2 37.64 3.27 36.24
N GLN A 3 36.35 3.17 36.17
CA GLN A 3 35.70 2.22 35.28
C GLN A 3 35.91 2.71 33.84
N GLN A 4 36.88 2.11 33.17
CA GLN A 4 36.97 2.20 31.71
C GLN A 4 35.66 1.66 31.13
N MET A 5 34.83 2.56 30.65
CA MET A 5 33.70 2.24 29.78
C MET A 5 34.31 1.71 28.47
N ILE A 6 34.32 0.40 28.28
CA ILE A 6 34.66 -0.22 26.99
C ILE A 6 33.56 0.20 26.02
N MET A 7 33.83 1.21 25.19
CA MET A 7 32.99 1.53 24.06
C MET A 7 33.06 0.36 23.06
N THR A 8 32.06 -0.48 23.05
CA THR A 8 31.92 -1.53 22.04
C THR A 8 31.77 -0.86 20.68
N MET A 9 32.74 -1.09 19.78
CA MET A 9 32.76 -0.49 18.45
C MET A 9 31.63 -1.07 17.60
N LYS A 10 30.82 -0.22 17.04
CA LYS A 10 29.75 -0.61 16.11
C LYS A 10 30.35 -0.89 14.74
N PHE A 11 29.96 -1.99 14.12
CA PHE A 11 30.53 -2.44 12.84
C PHE A 11 29.51 -2.61 11.71
N THR A 12 28.22 -2.47 12.01
CA THR A 12 27.11 -2.59 11.06
C THR A 12 25.85 -1.90 11.61
N CYS A 13 24.80 -1.80 10.78
CA CYS A 13 23.46 -1.47 11.25
C CYS A 13 22.51 -2.65 11.07
N ILE A 14 21.59 -2.86 12.02
CA ILE A 14 20.58 -3.91 12.00
C ILE A 14 19.19 -3.30 11.99
N GLY A 15 18.33 -3.76 11.08
CA GLY A 15 16.92 -3.39 10.97
C GLY A 15 15.99 -4.59 11.16
N LYS A 16 14.75 -4.36 11.55
CA LYS A 16 13.76 -5.42 11.81
C LYS A 16 13.19 -6.08 10.54
N GLY A 17 13.47 -5.55 9.36
CA GLY A 17 13.00 -6.07 8.08
C GLY A 17 13.37 -5.12 6.94
N HIS A 18 13.02 -5.50 5.71
CA HIS A 18 13.27 -4.65 4.54
C HIS A 18 12.48 -3.34 4.65
N GLY A 19 13.16 -2.18 4.56
CA GLY A 19 12.56 -0.85 4.72
C GLY A 19 12.45 -0.35 6.17
N ALA A 20 12.80 -1.16 7.17
CA ALA A 20 12.84 -0.72 8.56
C ALA A 20 14.07 0.17 8.85
N PRO A 21 13.99 1.07 9.86
CA PRO A 21 15.16 1.80 10.35
C PRO A 21 16.28 0.84 10.76
N CYS A 22 17.51 1.15 10.37
CA CYS A 22 18.68 0.37 10.73
C CYS A 22 19.46 1.05 11.86
N LEU A 23 19.54 0.38 13.02
CA LEU A 23 20.25 0.86 14.20
C LEU A 23 21.70 0.37 14.18
N PRO A 24 22.68 1.23 14.53
CA PRO A 24 24.06 0.81 14.68
C PRO A 24 24.19 -0.32 15.70
N ALA A 25 24.91 -1.38 15.33
CA ALA A 25 25.00 -2.62 16.10
C ALA A 25 26.45 -3.06 16.34
N THR A 26 26.66 -3.72 17.49
CA THR A 26 27.93 -4.33 17.88
C THR A 26 28.04 -5.77 17.38
N LYS A 27 29.22 -6.38 17.58
CA LYS A 27 29.41 -7.80 17.33
C LYS A 27 28.46 -8.66 18.14
N GLU A 28 28.31 -8.32 19.42
CA GLU A 28 27.45 -9.03 20.38
C GLU A 28 25.98 -8.99 19.94
N ASP A 29 25.49 -7.82 19.47
CA ASP A 29 24.13 -7.67 18.95
C ASP A 29 23.89 -8.56 17.72
N TRP A 30 24.88 -8.60 16.79
CA TRP A 30 24.82 -9.37 15.56
C TRP A 30 24.85 -10.88 15.83
N GLU A 31 25.74 -11.35 16.73
CA GLU A 31 25.84 -12.75 17.12
C GLU A 31 24.61 -13.20 17.92
N ALA A 32 24.12 -12.38 18.87
CA ALA A 32 22.95 -12.71 19.67
C ALA A 32 21.73 -12.94 18.81
N LEU A 33 21.48 -12.04 17.83
CA LEU A 33 20.32 -12.16 16.92
C LEU A 33 20.39 -13.43 16.07
N ARG A 34 21.58 -13.84 15.62
CA ARG A 34 21.79 -15.03 14.78
C ARG A 34 21.61 -16.35 15.55
N ARG A 35 21.70 -16.32 16.89
CA ARG A 35 21.45 -17.48 17.79
C ARG A 35 19.99 -17.62 18.20
N GLU A 36 19.13 -16.66 17.83
CA GLU A 36 17.72 -16.70 18.17
C GLU A 36 17.00 -17.85 17.46
N SER A 37 16.31 -18.68 18.21
CA SER A 37 15.61 -19.87 17.68
C SER A 37 14.49 -19.52 16.69
N TRP A 38 13.83 -18.37 16.87
CA TRP A 38 12.79 -17.90 15.96
C TRP A 38 13.36 -17.54 14.58
N LEU A 39 14.61 -17.02 14.49
CA LEU A 39 15.26 -16.72 13.22
C LEU A 39 15.50 -18.02 12.43
N ALA A 40 16.02 -19.06 13.09
CA ALA A 40 16.21 -20.37 12.47
C ALA A 40 14.87 -20.98 11.99
N GLN A 41 13.79 -20.86 12.78
CA GLN A 41 12.46 -21.33 12.39
C GLN A 41 11.91 -20.56 11.17
N MET A 42 12.09 -19.24 11.12
CA MET A 42 11.69 -18.43 9.95
C MET A 42 12.46 -18.85 8.70
N CYS A 43 13.78 -18.98 8.77
CA CYS A 43 14.60 -19.41 7.64
C CYS A 43 14.19 -20.80 7.14
N ALA A 44 13.97 -21.77 8.05
CA ALA A 44 13.51 -23.11 7.68
C ALA A 44 12.11 -23.12 7.01
N ARG A 45 11.23 -22.17 7.32
CA ARG A 45 9.93 -22.01 6.63
C ARG A 45 10.11 -21.44 5.24
N ILE A 46 10.99 -20.45 5.07
CA ILE A 46 11.30 -19.84 3.76
C ILE A 46 11.92 -20.87 2.83
N GLU A 47 12.83 -21.71 3.33
CA GLU A 47 13.41 -22.84 2.58
C GLU A 47 12.35 -23.83 2.08
N LYS A 48 11.25 -24.00 2.82
CA LYS A 48 10.11 -24.86 2.46
C LYS A 48 9.11 -24.19 1.52
N GLY A 49 9.36 -22.93 1.10
CA GLY A 49 8.55 -22.23 0.10
C GLY A 49 7.66 -21.10 0.65
N ASP A 50 7.78 -20.74 1.93
CA ASP A 50 7.02 -19.61 2.52
C ASP A 50 7.77 -18.29 2.23
N GLU A 51 7.74 -17.86 0.97
CA GLU A 51 8.51 -16.72 0.49
C GLU A 51 8.10 -15.37 1.09
N GLU A 52 6.85 -15.22 1.52
CA GLU A 52 6.35 -13.98 2.14
C GLU A 52 7.08 -13.64 3.45
N LEU A 53 7.57 -14.66 4.16
CA LEU A 53 8.33 -14.45 5.38
C LEU A 53 9.71 -13.81 5.15
N LYS A 54 10.27 -13.88 3.94
CA LYS A 54 11.60 -13.32 3.63
C LYS A 54 11.67 -11.83 3.97
N HIS A 55 10.63 -11.07 3.65
CA HIS A 55 10.59 -9.62 3.93
C HIS A 55 10.46 -9.26 5.41
N ARG A 56 10.14 -10.23 6.26
CA ARG A 56 10.06 -10.08 7.73
C ARG A 56 11.36 -10.44 8.44
N LEU A 57 12.31 -11.04 7.74
CA LEU A 57 13.62 -11.32 8.31
C LEU A 57 14.33 -10.02 8.69
N PRO A 58 15.08 -10.00 9.81
CA PRO A 58 15.99 -8.90 10.10
C PRO A 58 16.97 -8.70 8.96
N VAL A 59 17.37 -7.46 8.75
CA VAL A 59 18.38 -7.10 7.75
C VAL A 59 19.57 -6.44 8.42
N TRP A 60 20.75 -6.58 7.84
CA TRP A 60 21.93 -5.84 8.27
C TRP A 60 22.65 -5.23 7.06
N THR A 61 23.43 -4.17 7.30
CA THR A 61 24.10 -3.40 6.25
C THR A 61 25.61 -3.67 6.29
N PRO A 62 26.13 -4.52 5.39
CA PRO A 62 27.55 -4.87 5.38
C PRO A 62 28.46 -3.70 4.99
N HIS A 63 27.94 -2.70 4.28
CA HIS A 63 28.70 -1.59 3.69
C HIS A 63 28.66 -0.31 4.52
N CYS A 64 27.87 -0.25 5.60
CA CYS A 64 27.72 0.96 6.41
C CYS A 64 27.44 0.63 7.87
N ALA A 65 28.16 1.28 8.78
CA ALA A 65 28.05 1.09 10.22
C ALA A 65 27.11 2.09 10.90
N GLU A 66 26.76 3.21 10.24
CA GLU A 66 25.88 4.24 10.81
C GLU A 66 25.19 5.05 9.71
N PHE A 67 23.88 5.27 9.88
CA PHE A 67 23.08 6.14 9.02
C PHE A 67 22.49 7.29 9.84
N LYS A 68 22.38 8.46 9.21
CA LYS A 68 21.74 9.63 9.80
C LYS A 68 20.27 9.31 10.17
N ASP A 69 19.92 9.62 11.42
CA ASP A 69 18.58 9.37 11.96
C ASP A 69 18.10 7.91 11.79
N ASN A 70 19.05 6.97 11.69
CA ASN A 70 18.81 5.54 11.40
C ASN A 70 18.07 5.29 10.08
N HIS A 71 18.04 6.26 9.18
CA HIS A 71 17.39 6.16 7.89
C HIS A 71 18.35 5.59 6.85
N ARG A 72 18.09 4.36 6.42
CA ARG A 72 18.94 3.62 5.48
C ARG A 72 18.75 4.14 4.05
N ALA A 73 19.58 5.11 3.67
CA ALA A 73 19.65 5.66 2.32
C ALA A 73 21.10 6.03 1.97
N ILE A 74 21.44 6.06 0.69
CA ILE A 74 22.80 6.41 0.22
C ILE A 74 23.22 7.79 0.72
N ALA A 75 22.31 8.78 0.69
CA ALA A 75 22.57 10.14 1.13
C ALA A 75 22.74 10.29 2.66
N ASP A 76 22.31 9.30 3.43
CA ASP A 76 22.30 9.33 4.88
C ASP A 76 23.39 8.42 5.50
N ALA A 77 24.26 7.86 4.68
CA ALA A 77 25.38 7.05 5.16
C ALA A 77 26.41 7.94 5.88
N VAL A 78 26.49 7.79 7.21
CA VAL A 78 27.43 8.56 8.06
C VAL A 78 28.78 7.87 8.15
N LYS A 79 28.78 6.53 8.28
CA LYS A 79 30.01 5.73 8.42
C LYS A 79 30.04 4.61 7.40
N PRO A 80 30.38 4.91 6.12
CA PRO A 80 30.63 3.88 5.11
C PRO A 80 31.83 3.01 5.49
N LEU A 81 31.80 1.77 5.05
CA LEU A 81 32.87 0.79 5.24
C LEU A 81 33.42 0.38 3.89
N ASN A 82 34.76 0.21 3.78
CA ASN A 82 35.41 -0.26 2.57
C ASN A 82 35.23 -1.78 2.41
N ARG A 83 33.98 -2.18 2.13
CA ARG A 83 33.57 -3.58 2.00
C ARG A 83 32.64 -3.74 0.81
N LEU A 84 32.65 -4.93 0.24
CA LEU A 84 31.77 -5.33 -0.85
C LEU A 84 31.12 -6.66 -0.52
N MET A 85 29.79 -6.70 -0.52
CA MET A 85 29.02 -7.93 -0.48
C MET A 85 28.81 -8.43 -1.91
N LEU A 86 29.09 -9.69 -2.12
CA LEU A 86 28.87 -10.43 -3.36
C LEU A 86 27.75 -11.44 -3.10
N ASP A 87 26.70 -11.42 -3.91
CA ASP A 87 25.57 -12.33 -3.83
C ASP A 87 25.63 -13.28 -5.05
N PHE A 88 25.79 -14.56 -4.80
CA PHE A 88 25.80 -15.61 -5.82
C PHE A 88 24.50 -16.38 -5.71
N ASP A 89 23.60 -16.20 -6.68
CA ASP A 89 22.26 -16.78 -6.68
C ASP A 89 22.22 -18.29 -7.00
N GLU A 90 23.31 -18.85 -7.52
CA GLU A 90 23.38 -20.28 -7.84
C GLU A 90 23.29 -21.13 -6.59
N LYS A 91 22.25 -21.97 -6.53
CA LYS A 91 21.97 -22.83 -5.38
C LYS A 91 22.88 -24.05 -5.31
N GLY A 92 23.31 -24.38 -4.11
CA GLY A 92 24.05 -25.64 -3.85
C GLY A 92 25.54 -25.60 -4.17
N HIS A 93 26.10 -24.46 -4.53
CA HIS A 93 27.52 -24.28 -4.83
C HIS A 93 28.31 -23.60 -3.70
N THR A 94 27.69 -23.38 -2.54
CA THR A 94 28.34 -22.68 -1.41
C THR A 94 29.64 -23.36 -0.99
N GLU A 95 29.69 -24.68 -0.86
CA GLU A 95 30.89 -25.42 -0.47
C GLU A 95 32.03 -25.32 -1.53
N GLU A 96 31.66 -25.26 -2.80
CA GLU A 96 32.63 -25.09 -3.90
C GLU A 96 33.23 -23.67 -3.89
N ILE A 97 32.38 -22.64 -3.67
CA ILE A 97 32.81 -21.24 -3.54
C ILE A 97 33.73 -21.09 -2.32
N VAL A 98 33.35 -21.68 -1.17
CA VAL A 98 34.18 -21.69 0.04
C VAL A 98 35.55 -22.31 -0.23
N ALA A 99 35.61 -23.50 -0.83
CA ALA A 99 36.87 -24.20 -1.11
C ALA A 99 37.79 -23.35 -1.99
N ARG A 100 37.28 -22.80 -3.08
CA ARG A 100 38.06 -21.96 -4.00
C ARG A 100 38.58 -20.68 -3.35
N LEU A 101 37.73 -19.99 -2.57
CA LEU A 101 38.14 -18.74 -1.91
C LEU A 101 39.08 -18.93 -0.74
N LEU A 102 38.97 -20.04 0.00
CA LEU A 102 39.92 -20.36 1.08
C LEU A 102 41.26 -20.84 0.54
N GLU A 103 41.30 -21.46 -0.66
CA GLU A 103 42.55 -21.86 -1.32
C GLU A 103 43.26 -20.62 -1.90
N LYS A 104 42.55 -19.79 -2.65
CA LYS A 104 43.15 -18.62 -3.30
C LYS A 104 42.09 -17.54 -3.58
N SER A 105 41.94 -16.59 -2.68
CA SER A 105 41.12 -15.40 -2.92
C SER A 105 41.97 -14.22 -3.36
N PRO A 106 41.54 -13.44 -4.39
CA PRO A 106 42.19 -12.21 -4.80
C PRO A 106 41.98 -11.05 -3.82
N LEU A 107 40.94 -11.13 -2.98
CA LEU A 107 40.56 -10.13 -1.98
C LEU A 107 40.48 -10.77 -0.59
N VAL A 108 40.60 -9.94 0.46
CA VAL A 108 40.44 -10.42 1.84
C VAL A 108 38.98 -10.75 2.10
N VAL A 109 38.68 -12.02 2.30
CA VAL A 109 37.35 -12.50 2.63
C VAL A 109 37.08 -12.24 4.10
N LEU A 110 35.94 -11.58 4.40
CA LEU A 110 35.50 -11.26 5.76
C LEU A 110 34.41 -12.21 6.27
N LEU A 111 33.48 -12.63 5.40
CA LEU A 111 32.38 -13.53 5.72
C LEU A 111 32.02 -14.37 4.50
N ILE A 112 31.73 -15.65 4.71
CA ILE A 112 30.98 -16.47 3.74
C ILE A 112 29.83 -17.13 4.47
N GLU A 113 28.60 -16.98 3.95
CA GLU A 113 27.41 -17.59 4.51
C GLU A 113 26.48 -18.11 3.41
N GLU A 114 25.71 -19.14 3.72
CA GLU A 114 24.64 -19.62 2.86
C GLU A 114 23.40 -18.72 3.06
N SER A 115 22.88 -18.17 1.97
CA SER A 115 21.66 -17.35 2.03
C SER A 115 20.42 -18.20 2.35
N VAL A 116 19.33 -17.56 2.78
CA VAL A 116 18.04 -18.22 3.08
C VAL A 116 17.53 -19.08 1.91
N ARG A 117 17.87 -18.73 0.68
CA ARG A 117 17.45 -19.44 -0.54
C ARG A 117 18.50 -20.39 -1.10
N LYS A 118 19.53 -20.71 -0.32
CA LYS A 118 20.64 -21.60 -0.71
C LYS A 118 21.60 -21.04 -1.78
N GLY A 119 21.60 -19.71 -2.00
CA GLY A 119 22.68 -19.00 -2.67
C GLY A 119 23.81 -18.69 -1.68
N THR A 120 24.86 -17.99 -2.10
CA THR A 120 26.03 -17.71 -1.27
C THR A 120 26.32 -16.23 -1.18
N HIS A 121 26.39 -15.70 0.04
CA HIS A 121 26.87 -14.36 0.32
C HIS A 121 28.36 -14.40 0.66
N VAL A 122 29.16 -13.57 0.01
CA VAL A 122 30.58 -13.40 0.29
C VAL A 122 30.89 -11.94 0.54
N LEU A 123 31.32 -11.59 1.75
CA LEU A 123 31.73 -10.22 2.09
C LEU A 123 33.26 -10.15 2.01
N VAL A 124 33.77 -9.16 1.28
CA VAL A 124 35.22 -8.93 1.12
C VAL A 124 35.60 -7.50 1.50
N GLU A 125 36.87 -7.27 1.85
CA GLU A 125 37.43 -5.92 1.89
C GLU A 125 37.53 -5.38 0.45
N LEU A 126 37.06 -4.14 0.23
CA LEU A 126 37.19 -3.43 -1.03
C LEU A 126 38.39 -2.47 -0.95
N PRO A 127 39.54 -2.78 -1.59
CA PRO A 127 40.68 -1.88 -1.61
C PRO A 127 40.37 -0.57 -2.35
N GLU A 128 40.94 0.55 -1.90
CA GLU A 128 40.70 1.87 -2.48
C GLU A 128 41.11 2.00 -3.97
N ASN A 129 41.98 1.15 -4.43
CA ASN A 129 42.47 1.12 -5.82
C ASN A 129 41.58 0.28 -6.76
N LEU A 130 40.51 -0.33 -6.28
CA LEU A 130 39.61 -1.15 -7.10
C LEU A 130 38.20 -0.53 -7.13
N THR A 131 37.56 -0.55 -8.29
CA THR A 131 36.13 -0.27 -8.38
C THR A 131 35.31 -1.50 -7.98
N VAL A 132 34.02 -1.29 -7.66
CA VAL A 132 33.11 -2.37 -7.34
C VAL A 132 33.04 -3.39 -8.48
N GLU A 133 32.95 -2.93 -9.72
CA GLU A 133 32.89 -3.80 -10.90
C GLU A 133 34.15 -4.63 -11.07
N GLN A 134 35.32 -4.02 -10.87
CA GLN A 134 36.62 -4.75 -10.94
C GLN A 134 36.74 -5.81 -9.85
N ALA A 135 36.27 -5.50 -8.63
CA ALA A 135 36.24 -6.45 -7.53
C ALA A 135 35.27 -7.61 -7.81
N GLN A 136 34.09 -7.33 -8.35
CA GLN A 136 33.10 -8.33 -8.79
C GLN A 136 33.69 -9.26 -9.86
N GLU A 137 34.40 -8.70 -10.85
CA GLU A 137 35.02 -9.48 -11.93
C GLU A 137 36.15 -10.37 -11.40
N LEU A 138 37.02 -9.84 -10.54
CA LEU A 138 38.10 -10.63 -9.89
C LEU A 138 37.55 -11.80 -9.09
N MET A 139 36.46 -11.55 -8.33
CA MET A 139 35.83 -12.60 -7.53
C MET A 139 35.08 -13.61 -8.39
N ALA A 140 34.44 -13.16 -9.50
CA ALA A 140 33.83 -14.07 -10.47
C ALA A 140 34.89 -15.02 -11.11
N GLN A 141 36.04 -14.49 -11.48
CA GLN A 141 37.15 -15.31 -11.99
C GLN A 141 37.68 -16.29 -10.96
N ALA A 142 37.80 -15.88 -9.70
CA ALA A 142 38.30 -16.73 -8.61
C ALA A 142 37.28 -17.82 -8.23
N THR A 143 36.02 -17.54 -8.19
CA THR A 143 34.95 -18.47 -7.81
C THR A 143 34.46 -19.33 -8.98
N GLY A 144 34.56 -18.82 -10.21
CA GLY A 144 33.94 -19.41 -11.41
C GLY A 144 32.42 -19.18 -11.49
N PHE A 145 31.86 -18.34 -10.63
CA PHE A 145 30.45 -17.96 -10.58
C PHE A 145 30.33 -16.45 -10.69
N THR A 146 29.24 -15.97 -11.30
CA THR A 146 29.02 -14.53 -11.50
C THR A 146 28.17 -13.96 -10.37
N PRO A 147 28.66 -13.00 -9.56
CA PRO A 147 27.85 -12.37 -8.52
C PRO A 147 26.81 -11.43 -9.12
N ASP A 148 25.70 -11.17 -8.37
CA ASP A 148 24.68 -10.20 -8.76
C ASP A 148 25.30 -8.80 -8.91
N ALA A 149 25.28 -8.28 -10.14
CA ALA A 149 25.82 -6.97 -10.49
C ALA A 149 25.06 -5.79 -9.86
N ALA A 150 23.86 -6.01 -9.29
CA ALA A 150 23.07 -4.98 -8.64
C ALA A 150 23.54 -4.62 -7.22
N VAL A 151 24.42 -5.43 -6.62
CA VAL A 151 24.92 -5.19 -5.24
C VAL A 151 26.07 -4.21 -5.27
N LYS A 152 25.80 -2.90 -5.30
CA LYS A 152 26.82 -1.85 -5.48
C LYS A 152 26.79 -0.71 -4.48
N ASP A 153 25.64 -0.42 -3.86
CA ASP A 153 25.46 0.80 -3.08
C ASP A 153 25.74 0.62 -1.58
N VAL A 154 26.11 1.73 -0.92
CA VAL A 154 26.44 1.78 0.50
C VAL A 154 25.27 1.47 1.43
N SER A 155 24.04 1.63 0.94
CA SER A 155 22.80 1.37 1.69
C SER A 155 22.28 -0.07 1.53
N ARG A 156 22.99 -0.90 0.75
CA ARG A 156 22.60 -2.30 0.53
C ARG A 156 22.51 -3.05 1.85
N CYS A 157 21.39 -3.73 2.05
CA CYS A 157 21.20 -4.64 3.17
C CYS A 157 21.02 -6.08 2.68
N ILE A 158 21.36 -7.01 3.55
CA ILE A 158 21.13 -8.44 3.34
C ILE A 158 20.29 -8.99 4.49
N TYR A 159 19.57 -10.07 4.22
CA TYR A 159 18.77 -10.73 5.22
C TYR A 159 19.65 -11.50 6.19
N MET A 160 19.36 -11.35 7.49
CA MET A 160 20.07 -12.07 8.54
C MET A 160 19.75 -13.56 8.44
N VAL A 161 20.76 -14.38 8.56
CA VAL A 161 20.65 -15.84 8.61
C VAL A 161 21.17 -16.37 9.94
N PRO A 162 20.72 -17.56 10.41
CA PRO A 162 21.22 -18.18 11.63
C PRO A 162 22.71 -18.47 11.59
N GLU A 163 23.33 -18.68 12.75
CA GLU A 163 24.76 -18.91 12.89
C GLU A 163 25.23 -20.17 12.13
N ASP A 164 24.42 -21.20 12.03
CA ASP A 164 24.73 -22.48 11.33
C ASP A 164 24.79 -22.33 9.79
N HIS A 165 24.27 -21.24 9.23
CA HIS A 165 24.45 -20.91 7.81
C HIS A 165 25.86 -20.35 7.50
N THR A 166 26.63 -19.98 8.51
CA THR A 166 27.97 -19.40 8.33
C THR A 166 28.99 -20.49 7.98
N LYS A 167 29.74 -20.25 6.91
CA LYS A 167 30.81 -21.13 6.43
C LYS A 167 32.20 -20.61 6.80
N TYR A 168 32.36 -19.28 6.86
CA TYR A 168 33.63 -18.65 7.22
C TYR A 168 33.40 -17.26 7.81
N VAL A 169 34.12 -16.91 8.88
CA VAL A 169 34.18 -15.57 9.48
C VAL A 169 35.64 -15.22 9.78
N ASN A 170 36.07 -14.09 9.25
CA ASN A 170 37.36 -13.49 9.56
C ASN A 170 37.22 -12.54 10.75
N PRO A 171 38.09 -12.59 11.77
CA PRO A 171 38.05 -11.63 12.91
C PRO A 171 38.06 -10.15 12.48
N LYS A 172 38.69 -9.81 11.38
CA LYS A 172 38.70 -8.48 10.79
C LYS A 172 37.32 -7.94 10.45
N LEU A 173 36.29 -8.79 10.31
CA LEU A 173 34.89 -8.36 10.13
C LEU A 173 34.45 -7.39 11.22
N PHE A 174 34.94 -7.55 12.43
CA PHE A 174 34.56 -6.77 13.60
C PHE A 174 35.55 -5.65 13.93
N GLU A 175 36.67 -5.56 13.21
CA GLU A 175 37.64 -4.49 13.36
C GLU A 175 37.18 -3.27 12.55
N VAL A 176 37.06 -2.12 13.22
CA VAL A 176 36.77 -0.83 12.58
C VAL A 176 38.07 -0.04 12.56
N THR A 177 38.66 0.10 11.39
CA THR A 177 39.79 1.02 11.20
C THR A 177 39.28 2.45 11.36
N THR A 178 39.59 3.06 12.50
CA THR A 178 39.47 4.50 12.69
C THR A 178 40.74 5.14 12.16
N SER A 179 40.65 5.86 11.05
CA SER A 179 41.61 6.89 10.74
C SER A 179 41.33 8.06 11.67
N ASP A 180 42.05 8.15 12.79
CA ASP A 180 42.11 9.33 13.63
C ASP A 180 42.86 10.40 12.84
N ASP A 181 42.13 11.40 12.34
CA ASP A 181 42.63 12.73 12.16
C ASP A 181 41.51 13.74 12.41
N ASP A 182 41.62 14.32 13.58
CA ASP A 182 40.77 15.41 14.07
C ASP A 182 41.21 16.71 13.37
N SER A 183 40.59 17.02 12.23
CA SER A 183 40.65 18.36 11.65
C SER A 183 39.34 18.66 10.95
N THR A 184 38.60 19.54 11.59
CA THR A 184 37.46 20.26 11.06
C THR A 184 37.75 20.80 9.67
N THR A 185 37.35 20.08 8.64
CA THR A 185 37.23 20.63 7.30
C THR A 185 36.04 19.98 6.64
N THR A 186 35.04 20.83 6.39
CA THR A 186 33.88 20.54 5.57
C THR A 186 34.38 20.07 4.20
N MET A 187 34.61 18.80 4.04
CA MET A 187 34.83 18.19 2.73
C MET A 187 33.49 17.65 2.22
N THR A 188 32.95 18.40 1.32
CA THR A 188 32.01 17.93 0.30
C THR A 188 32.73 16.83 -0.48
N THR A 189 32.68 15.62 -0.04
CA THR A 189 33.14 14.47 -0.84
C THR A 189 32.14 14.29 -1.98
N LYS A 190 32.46 14.96 -3.08
CA LYS A 190 32.00 14.53 -4.39
C LYS A 190 32.64 13.16 -4.67
N THR A 191 32.00 12.11 -4.28
CA THR A 191 32.20 10.82 -4.92
C THR A 191 31.49 10.93 -6.27
N THR A 192 32.21 11.46 -7.22
CA THR A 192 31.85 11.42 -8.64
C THR A 192 31.93 9.96 -9.06
N PHE A 193 30.81 9.27 -9.09
CA PHE A 193 30.61 8.18 -10.01
C PHE A 193 30.51 8.80 -11.41
N ASN A 194 31.65 9.12 -12.01
CA ASN A 194 31.73 9.49 -13.40
C ASN A 194 31.51 8.23 -14.23
N GLY A 195 30.30 8.08 -14.72
CA GLY A 195 30.01 7.26 -15.87
C GLY A 195 30.32 8.04 -17.15
N ASP A 196 31.55 8.25 -17.47
CA ASP A 196 31.95 8.64 -18.81
C ASP A 196 32.53 7.42 -19.52
N ASN A 197 31.64 6.72 -20.19
CA ASN A 197 32.00 5.76 -21.22
C ASN A 197 32.37 6.52 -22.48
N VAL A 198 33.63 6.49 -22.81
CA VAL A 198 34.12 6.72 -24.16
C VAL A 198 33.88 5.44 -24.95
N SER A 199 32.83 5.39 -25.73
CA SER A 199 32.62 4.39 -26.77
C SER A 199 33.47 4.70 -27.98
N PRO A 200 34.02 3.70 -28.66
CA PRO A 200 34.63 3.89 -29.97
C PRO A 200 33.55 4.26 -31.00
N GLN A 201 33.82 5.24 -31.78
CA GLN A 201 33.02 5.74 -32.90
C GLN A 201 32.61 4.57 -33.83
N ALA A 202 31.35 4.26 -33.90
CA ALA A 202 30.72 3.65 -35.06
C ALA A 202 30.04 4.80 -35.83
N GLU A 203 30.40 4.97 -37.07
CA GLU A 203 29.88 5.99 -37.96
C GLU A 203 28.35 5.88 -38.11
N LEU A 204 27.66 6.91 -37.67
CA LEU A 204 26.22 7.07 -37.87
C LEU A 204 25.96 7.44 -39.34
N LEU A 205 25.31 6.55 -40.06
CA LEU A 205 24.64 6.85 -41.31
C LEU A 205 23.50 7.88 -41.04
N PRO A 206 23.29 8.86 -41.95
CA PRO A 206 22.41 9.97 -41.67
C PRO A 206 20.93 9.56 -41.59
N GLU A 207 20.22 10.10 -40.56
CA GLU A 207 18.80 9.93 -40.25
C GLU A 207 17.81 10.09 -41.41
N LYS A 208 18.25 10.59 -42.53
CA LYS A 208 17.41 10.83 -43.72
C LYS A 208 17.10 9.55 -44.55
N GLU A 209 17.82 8.47 -44.37
CA GLU A 209 17.51 7.22 -45.10
C GLU A 209 16.60 6.27 -44.30
N LEU A 210 16.66 6.27 -42.95
CA LEU A 210 15.72 5.51 -42.14
C LEU A 210 14.28 6.03 -42.23
N SER A 211 14.10 7.34 -42.40
CA SER A 211 12.78 7.94 -42.58
C SER A 211 12.13 7.65 -43.93
N LYS A 212 12.91 7.26 -44.92
CA LYS A 212 12.37 6.84 -46.23
C LYS A 212 11.91 5.40 -46.26
N LEU A 213 12.51 4.51 -45.47
CA LEU A 213 12.07 3.10 -45.38
C LEU A 213 10.80 2.96 -44.55
N SER A 214 10.61 3.77 -43.48
CA SER A 214 9.39 3.80 -42.70
C SER A 214 8.21 4.45 -43.46
N GLN A 215 8.46 5.37 -44.37
CA GLN A 215 7.42 6.05 -45.17
C GLN A 215 6.89 5.17 -46.33
N LEU A 216 7.62 4.16 -46.79
CA LEU A 216 7.17 3.25 -47.85
C LEU A 216 6.26 2.13 -47.32
N SER A 217 6.33 1.77 -46.04
CA SER A 217 5.43 0.77 -45.45
C SER A 217 4.09 1.35 -44.97
N SER A 218 3.98 2.67 -44.79
CA SER A 218 2.82 3.33 -44.18
C SER A 218 1.72 3.75 -45.15
N LYS A 219 1.91 3.62 -46.48
CA LYS A 219 0.92 4.10 -47.43
C LYS A 219 -0.17 3.11 -47.86
N GLU A 220 0.01 1.79 -47.65
CA GLU A 220 -0.96 0.79 -48.11
C GLU A 220 -1.88 0.19 -47.04
N ASN A 221 -1.67 0.43 -45.75
CA ASN A 221 -2.42 -0.25 -44.67
C ASN A 221 -3.33 0.69 -43.84
N LYS A 222 -3.71 1.85 -44.35
CA LYS A 222 -4.44 2.84 -43.54
C LYS A 222 -5.91 2.51 -43.24
N ASP A 223 -6.52 1.51 -43.90
CA ASP A 223 -7.97 1.25 -43.80
C ASP A 223 -8.36 -0.07 -43.13
N LEU A 224 -7.43 -0.97 -42.84
CA LEU A 224 -7.75 -2.24 -42.21
C LEU A 224 -7.65 -2.15 -40.67
N SER A 225 -8.73 -2.49 -39.97
CA SER A 225 -8.81 -2.48 -38.51
C SER A 225 -9.49 -3.74 -37.96
N PHE A 226 -9.10 -4.13 -36.75
CA PHE A 226 -9.79 -5.17 -35.99
C PHE A 226 -10.52 -4.48 -34.81
N LYS A 227 -11.84 -4.60 -34.76
CA LYS A 227 -12.71 -3.94 -33.76
C LYS A 227 -12.48 -2.41 -33.65
N GLY A 228 -12.20 -1.76 -34.77
CA GLY A 228 -11.92 -0.31 -34.81
C GLY A 228 -10.47 0.06 -34.50
N ILE A 229 -9.60 -0.88 -34.16
CA ILE A 229 -8.17 -0.64 -33.89
C ILE A 229 -7.39 -0.92 -35.18
N PRO A 230 -6.59 0.04 -35.69
CA PRO A 230 -5.75 -0.19 -36.87
C PRO A 230 -4.76 -1.33 -36.65
N TYR A 231 -4.61 -2.24 -37.63
CA TYR A 231 -3.63 -3.33 -37.52
C TYR A 231 -2.20 -2.81 -37.36
N SER A 232 -1.87 -1.65 -37.92
CA SER A 232 -0.56 -1.00 -37.71
C SER A 232 -0.26 -0.76 -36.24
N SER A 233 -1.25 -0.29 -35.45
CA SER A 233 -1.11 -0.09 -34.01
C SER A 233 -0.93 -1.40 -33.26
N ILE A 234 -1.68 -2.45 -33.63
CA ILE A 234 -1.57 -3.79 -33.04
C ILE A 234 -0.18 -4.38 -33.30
N ILE A 235 0.34 -4.22 -34.53
CA ILE A 235 1.64 -4.76 -34.94
C ILE A 235 2.78 -4.00 -34.26
N SER A 236 2.72 -2.68 -34.20
CA SER A 236 3.73 -1.86 -33.49
C SER A 236 3.83 -2.25 -32.02
N GLU A 237 2.68 -2.43 -31.38
CA GLU A 237 2.63 -2.86 -30.00
C GLU A 237 3.11 -4.31 -29.81
N TRP A 238 2.83 -5.19 -30.74
CA TRP A 238 3.35 -6.56 -30.71
C TRP A 238 4.87 -6.60 -30.80
N TRP A 239 5.48 -5.76 -31.69
CA TRP A 239 6.94 -5.66 -31.79
C TRP A 239 7.55 -5.16 -30.51
N ARG A 240 6.97 -4.13 -29.91
CA ARG A 240 7.43 -3.58 -28.65
C ARG A 240 7.54 -4.66 -27.56
N ARG A 241 6.54 -5.53 -27.44
CA ARG A 241 6.49 -6.61 -26.43
C ARG A 241 7.29 -7.86 -26.78
N ASN A 242 7.72 -8.02 -28.01
CA ASN A 242 8.42 -9.22 -28.45
C ASN A 242 9.87 -8.96 -28.92
N GLY A 243 10.55 -8.00 -28.30
CA GLY A 243 11.97 -7.75 -28.51
C GLY A 243 12.28 -6.89 -29.74
N GLY A 244 11.34 -6.01 -30.13
CA GLY A 244 11.51 -5.05 -31.22
C GLY A 244 11.38 -5.63 -32.63
N GLU A 245 11.42 -4.74 -33.61
CA GLU A 245 11.37 -5.10 -35.05
C GLU A 245 12.53 -6.04 -35.42
N PRO A 246 12.37 -6.89 -36.46
CA PRO A 246 13.37 -7.89 -36.80
C PRO A 246 14.65 -7.27 -37.35
N ALA A 247 15.81 -7.67 -36.84
CA ALA A 247 17.11 -7.36 -37.41
C ALA A 247 17.40 -8.22 -38.66
N GLU A 248 18.44 -7.83 -39.41
CA GLU A 248 18.89 -8.62 -40.58
C GLU A 248 19.34 -10.02 -40.13
N GLY A 249 18.72 -11.06 -40.71
CA GLY A 249 18.93 -12.47 -40.32
C GLY A 249 17.83 -13.08 -39.44
N GLU A 250 17.06 -12.29 -38.69
CA GLU A 250 15.96 -12.78 -37.84
C GLU A 250 14.56 -12.64 -38.47
N ARG A 251 14.46 -11.98 -39.62
CA ARG A 251 13.21 -11.58 -40.26
C ARG A 251 12.22 -12.70 -40.41
N ASN A 252 12.64 -13.85 -40.95
CA ASN A 252 11.74 -14.99 -41.24
C ASN A 252 11.14 -15.58 -39.96
N VAL A 253 11.94 -15.73 -38.91
CA VAL A 253 11.50 -16.29 -37.62
C VAL A 253 10.54 -15.35 -36.90
N LYS A 254 10.90 -14.07 -36.80
CA LYS A 254 10.08 -13.06 -36.13
C LYS A 254 8.78 -12.78 -36.88
N LEU A 255 8.82 -12.67 -38.22
CA LEU A 255 7.62 -12.50 -39.02
C LEU A 255 6.71 -13.72 -39.00
N HIS A 256 7.26 -14.96 -38.98
CA HIS A 256 6.46 -16.16 -38.79
C HIS A 256 5.73 -16.14 -37.42
N LYS A 257 6.44 -15.78 -36.33
CA LYS A 257 5.84 -15.65 -35.00
C LYS A 257 4.74 -14.59 -34.96
N LEU A 258 4.93 -13.45 -35.63
CA LEU A 258 3.91 -12.42 -35.79
C LEU A 258 2.70 -12.94 -36.58
N ALA A 259 2.93 -13.59 -37.70
CA ALA A 259 1.87 -14.14 -38.53
C ALA A 259 0.99 -15.15 -37.80
N VAL A 260 1.58 -16.06 -37.00
CA VAL A 260 0.86 -17.03 -36.16
C VAL A 260 -0.05 -16.32 -35.15
N ASN A 261 0.37 -15.17 -34.58
CA ASN A 261 -0.43 -14.41 -33.61
C ASN A 261 -1.50 -13.53 -34.28
N LEU A 262 -1.21 -12.92 -35.44
CA LEU A 262 -2.16 -12.07 -36.17
C LEU A 262 -3.29 -12.88 -36.85
N ARG A 263 -3.03 -14.11 -37.28
CA ARG A 263 -4.02 -14.88 -38.03
C ARG A 263 -5.37 -15.06 -37.33
N ALA A 264 -5.35 -15.16 -35.98
CA ALA A 264 -6.58 -15.32 -35.20
C ALA A 264 -7.48 -14.06 -35.25
N ILE A 265 -6.88 -12.86 -35.36
CA ILE A 265 -7.60 -11.60 -35.51
C ILE A 265 -7.85 -11.21 -36.97
N CYS A 266 -7.27 -11.95 -37.90
CA CYS A 266 -7.56 -11.86 -39.35
C CYS A 266 -8.59 -12.94 -39.81
N ASP A 267 -9.41 -13.48 -38.91
CA ASP A 267 -10.40 -14.55 -39.17
C ASP A 267 -9.80 -15.81 -39.82
N ASN A 268 -8.51 -16.05 -39.59
CA ASN A 268 -7.71 -17.07 -40.27
C ASN A 268 -7.72 -16.98 -41.83
N LYS A 269 -8.00 -15.77 -42.37
CA LYS A 269 -8.00 -15.50 -43.81
C LYS A 269 -6.59 -15.10 -44.26
N LYS A 270 -6.00 -15.87 -45.15
CA LYS A 270 -4.65 -15.65 -45.69
C LYS A 270 -4.53 -14.33 -46.41
N ASP A 271 -5.55 -13.91 -47.15
CA ASP A 271 -5.54 -12.68 -47.92
C ASP A 271 -5.50 -11.44 -47.03
N VAL A 272 -6.22 -11.46 -45.91
CA VAL A 272 -6.20 -10.40 -44.91
C VAL A 272 -4.83 -10.36 -44.23
N LEU A 273 -4.30 -11.53 -43.84
CA LEU A 273 -3.00 -11.64 -43.19
C LEU A 273 -1.88 -11.14 -44.12
N MET A 274 -1.91 -11.44 -45.39
CA MET A 274 -0.96 -10.92 -46.41
C MET A 274 -1.01 -9.41 -46.56
N GLN A 275 -2.19 -8.79 -46.38
CA GLN A 275 -2.37 -7.34 -46.48
C GLN A 275 -1.85 -6.60 -45.21
N VAL A 276 -2.00 -7.18 -44.01
CA VAL A 276 -1.64 -6.53 -42.75
C VAL A 276 -0.20 -6.79 -42.31
N MET A 277 0.43 -7.86 -42.83
CA MET A 277 1.80 -8.21 -42.46
C MET A 277 2.83 -7.20 -42.98
N PRO A 278 3.74 -6.71 -42.10
CA PRO A 278 4.84 -5.84 -42.52
C PRO A 278 5.88 -6.62 -43.33
N ARG A 279 6.50 -5.95 -44.29
CA ARG A 279 7.37 -6.62 -45.29
C ARG A 279 8.86 -6.64 -44.90
N PHE A 280 9.34 -5.64 -44.24
CA PHE A 280 10.77 -5.47 -43.86
C PHE A 280 11.74 -5.82 -45.01
N GLY A 281 11.41 -5.42 -46.24
CA GLY A 281 12.23 -5.67 -47.43
C GLY A 281 12.12 -7.07 -48.05
N LEU A 282 11.21 -7.93 -47.56
CA LEU A 282 10.91 -9.23 -48.17
C LEU A 282 10.07 -9.08 -49.45
N SER A 283 10.31 -9.93 -50.42
CA SER A 283 9.49 -10.08 -51.64
C SER A 283 8.12 -10.68 -51.29
N ASP A 284 7.13 -10.47 -52.17
CA ASP A 284 5.78 -11.08 -52.02
C ASP A 284 5.83 -12.59 -51.94
N VAL A 285 6.78 -13.23 -52.62
CA VAL A 285 6.95 -14.68 -52.63
C VAL A 285 7.46 -15.17 -51.26
N GLU A 286 8.41 -14.48 -50.67
CA GLU A 286 8.95 -14.81 -49.36
C GLU A 286 7.91 -14.58 -48.26
N LEU A 287 7.22 -13.45 -48.27
CA LEU A 287 6.17 -13.14 -47.30
C LEU A 287 5.02 -14.19 -47.41
N LYS A 288 4.63 -14.56 -48.64
CA LYS A 288 3.63 -15.60 -48.88
C LYS A 288 4.06 -16.94 -48.30
N SER A 289 5.33 -17.30 -48.43
CA SER A 289 5.86 -18.53 -47.83
C SER A 289 5.74 -18.54 -46.31
N ILE A 290 6.01 -17.39 -45.66
CA ILE A 290 5.88 -17.22 -44.19
C ILE A 290 4.42 -17.35 -43.77
N VAL A 291 3.51 -16.67 -44.47
CA VAL A 291 2.06 -16.70 -44.17
C VAL A 291 1.50 -18.10 -44.40
N ASP A 292 1.88 -18.78 -45.52
CA ASP A 292 1.49 -20.13 -45.80
C ASP A 292 1.98 -21.12 -44.73
N SER A 293 3.20 -20.93 -44.24
CA SER A 293 3.76 -21.73 -43.14
C SER A 293 2.99 -21.50 -41.83
N ALA A 294 2.72 -20.25 -41.45
CA ALA A 294 1.94 -19.91 -40.27
C ALA A 294 0.51 -20.46 -40.32
N CYS A 295 -0.09 -20.55 -41.50
CA CYS A 295 -1.44 -21.07 -41.71
C CYS A 295 -1.55 -22.59 -41.83
N LYS A 296 -0.45 -23.35 -41.84
CA LYS A 296 -0.45 -24.83 -41.81
C LYS A 296 -0.80 -25.42 -40.45
N GLU A 297 -0.53 -24.68 -39.36
CA GLU A 297 -0.92 -25.11 -38.02
C GLU A 297 -2.45 -25.06 -37.85
N GLU A 298 -3.00 -25.88 -36.95
CA GLU A 298 -4.42 -25.81 -36.62
C GLU A 298 -4.83 -24.41 -36.15
N PRO A 299 -6.05 -23.92 -36.50
CA PRO A 299 -6.54 -22.63 -36.05
C PRO A 299 -6.62 -22.59 -34.54
N LYS A 300 -5.82 -21.72 -33.92
CA LYS A 300 -5.87 -21.42 -32.50
C LYS A 300 -6.64 -20.12 -32.29
N GLY A 301 -7.30 -19.99 -31.15
CA GLY A 301 -7.94 -18.73 -30.74
C GLY A 301 -6.90 -17.61 -30.53
N ILE A 302 -7.36 -16.41 -30.23
CA ILE A 302 -6.50 -15.25 -29.93
C ILE A 302 -5.61 -15.60 -28.75
N SER A 303 -4.29 -15.45 -28.92
CA SER A 303 -3.32 -15.70 -27.84
C SER A 303 -3.51 -14.71 -26.69
N LYS A 304 -3.14 -15.09 -25.45
CA LYS A 304 -3.22 -14.19 -24.28
C LYS A 304 -2.45 -12.88 -24.50
N VAL A 305 -1.28 -12.96 -25.15
CA VAL A 305 -0.46 -11.79 -25.50
C VAL A 305 -1.19 -10.87 -26.48
N MET A 306 -1.75 -11.44 -27.55
CA MET A 306 -2.51 -10.66 -28.54
C MET A 306 -3.79 -10.06 -27.95
N GLN A 307 -4.49 -10.81 -27.09
CA GLN A 307 -5.68 -10.31 -26.40
C GLN A 307 -5.32 -9.13 -25.48
N GLY A 308 -4.20 -9.22 -24.75
CA GLY A 308 -3.71 -8.12 -23.91
C GLY A 308 -3.33 -6.86 -24.70
N ILE A 309 -2.79 -7.01 -25.92
CA ILE A 309 -2.51 -5.89 -26.84
C ILE A 309 -3.81 -5.23 -27.29
N ILE A 310 -4.78 -6.03 -27.74
CA ILE A 310 -6.09 -5.52 -28.19
C ILE A 310 -6.80 -4.79 -27.05
N ASP A 311 -6.83 -5.39 -25.86
CA ASP A 311 -7.47 -4.82 -24.70
C ASP A 311 -6.85 -3.48 -24.29
N ALA A 312 -5.53 -3.36 -24.39
CA ALA A 312 -4.81 -2.11 -24.13
C ALA A 312 -5.18 -1.00 -25.13
N LEU A 313 -5.16 -1.33 -26.40
CA LEU A 313 -5.47 -0.37 -27.47
C LEU A 313 -6.96 0.01 -27.51
N GLU A 314 -7.89 -0.92 -27.19
CA GLU A 314 -9.33 -0.61 -27.03
C GLU A 314 -9.60 0.38 -25.89
N LEU A 315 -8.81 0.33 -24.81
CA LEU A 315 -8.97 1.17 -23.63
C LEU A 315 -8.22 2.49 -23.74
N GLY A 316 -7.41 2.69 -24.80
CA GLY A 316 -6.53 3.86 -24.92
C GLY A 316 -5.46 3.93 -23.82
N ILE A 317 -5.16 2.79 -23.18
CA ILE A 317 -4.16 2.65 -22.12
C ILE A 317 -2.80 2.54 -22.78
N ASN A 318 -1.82 3.30 -22.26
CA ASN A 318 -0.45 3.20 -22.73
C ASN A 318 0.09 1.80 -22.38
N PRO A 319 0.62 1.04 -23.36
CA PRO A 319 1.10 -0.33 -23.15
C PRO A 319 2.16 -0.49 -22.06
N ASP A 320 2.98 0.53 -21.81
CA ASP A 320 3.95 0.57 -20.70
C ASP A 320 3.25 0.48 -19.32
N GLU A 321 1.98 0.92 -19.26
CA GLU A 321 1.17 0.87 -18.02
C GLU A 321 0.61 -0.53 -17.71
N ILE A 322 0.63 -1.46 -18.67
CA ILE A 322 0.15 -2.84 -18.45
C ILE A 322 1.25 -3.70 -17.79
N GLU A 323 2.52 -3.50 -18.16
CA GLU A 323 3.64 -4.15 -17.48
C GLU A 323 3.75 -3.62 -16.04
N ASP A 324 3.57 -2.30 -15.86
CA ASP A 324 3.49 -1.68 -14.52
C ASP A 324 2.26 -2.19 -13.74
N ALA A 325 1.14 -2.47 -14.41
CA ALA A 325 -0.07 -2.99 -13.76
C ALA A 325 0.03 -4.49 -13.40
N GLU A 326 0.75 -5.28 -14.18
CA GLU A 326 1.03 -6.67 -13.83
C GLU A 326 2.02 -6.73 -12.65
N ALA A 327 3.05 -5.89 -12.63
CA ALA A 327 3.96 -5.74 -11.51
C ALA A 327 3.24 -5.21 -10.24
N VAL A 328 2.36 -4.21 -10.38
CA VAL A 328 1.55 -3.70 -9.25
C VAL A 328 0.50 -4.73 -8.80
N ALA A 329 -0.07 -5.53 -9.70
CA ALA A 329 -0.99 -6.60 -9.33
C ALA A 329 -0.28 -7.78 -8.65
N GLU A 330 0.98 -8.05 -8.99
CA GLU A 330 1.83 -8.99 -8.25
C GLU A 330 2.19 -8.44 -6.87
N GLU A 331 2.48 -7.15 -6.75
CA GLU A 331 2.84 -6.50 -5.48
C GLU A 331 1.62 -6.25 -4.56
N THR A 332 0.46 -5.89 -5.11
CA THR A 332 -0.75 -5.58 -4.33
C THR A 332 -1.77 -6.71 -4.27
N GLY A 333 -1.67 -7.71 -5.12
CA GLY A 333 -2.61 -8.83 -5.24
C GLY A 333 -4.00 -8.44 -5.78
N VAL A 334 -4.21 -7.17 -6.20
CA VAL A 334 -5.53 -6.65 -6.58
C VAL A 334 -5.55 -6.16 -8.03
N LYS A 335 -6.27 -6.88 -8.88
CA LYS A 335 -6.47 -6.53 -10.31
C LYS A 335 -7.91 -6.09 -10.58
N VAL A 336 -8.10 -4.84 -10.98
CA VAL A 336 -9.42 -4.31 -11.37
C VAL A 336 -9.79 -4.79 -12.77
N ASN A 337 -10.90 -5.51 -12.89
CA ASN A 337 -11.43 -5.88 -14.20
C ASN A 337 -12.31 -4.77 -14.78
N ILE A 338 -11.72 -3.83 -15.51
CA ILE A 338 -12.40 -2.66 -16.06
C ILE A 338 -13.56 -3.02 -16.99
N LYS A 339 -13.43 -4.12 -17.79
CA LYS A 339 -14.48 -4.55 -18.73
C LYS A 339 -15.75 -4.97 -18.02
N ALA A 340 -15.64 -5.43 -16.80
CA ALA A 340 -16.77 -5.88 -15.98
C ALA A 340 -17.42 -4.75 -15.18
N LEU A 341 -16.80 -3.57 -15.11
CA LEU A 341 -17.35 -2.45 -14.36
C LEU A 341 -18.62 -1.89 -15.01
N PRO A 342 -19.62 -1.53 -14.20
CA PRO A 342 -20.84 -0.91 -14.69
C PRO A 342 -20.61 0.55 -15.10
N ILE A 343 -21.65 1.13 -15.72
CA ILE A 343 -21.69 2.53 -16.11
C ILE A 343 -21.33 3.45 -14.92
N GLY A 344 -20.59 4.49 -15.19
CA GLY A 344 -20.08 5.45 -14.23
C GLY A 344 -18.75 5.01 -13.61
N LEU A 345 -18.63 3.78 -13.10
CA LEU A 345 -17.37 3.27 -12.55
C LEU A 345 -16.32 3.08 -13.63
N LYS A 346 -16.70 2.49 -14.77
CA LYS A 346 -15.81 2.31 -15.91
C LYS A 346 -15.30 3.65 -16.46
N GLU A 347 -16.19 4.59 -16.69
CA GLU A 347 -15.86 5.91 -17.24
C GLU A 347 -15.04 6.76 -16.26
N SER A 348 -15.14 6.51 -14.96
CA SER A 348 -14.28 7.15 -13.94
C SER A 348 -12.81 6.78 -14.09
N LEU A 349 -12.51 5.65 -14.72
CA LEU A 349 -11.14 5.15 -14.94
C LEU A 349 -10.56 5.50 -16.30
N VAL A 350 -11.35 6.12 -17.20
CA VAL A 350 -10.85 6.53 -18.52
C VAL A 350 -9.74 7.55 -18.38
N GLY A 351 -8.58 7.27 -18.98
CA GLY A 351 -7.40 8.12 -18.93
C GLY A 351 -6.68 8.14 -17.58
N VAL A 352 -7.01 7.22 -16.69
CA VAL A 352 -6.32 7.02 -15.39
C VAL A 352 -5.32 5.88 -15.51
N PRO A 353 -4.06 6.05 -15.09
CA PRO A 353 -3.09 4.97 -15.01
C PRO A 353 -3.63 3.76 -14.23
N VAL A 354 -3.32 2.54 -14.67
CA VAL A 354 -3.89 1.31 -14.08
C VAL A 354 -3.55 1.17 -12.59
N SER A 355 -2.34 1.55 -12.20
CA SER A 355 -1.89 1.57 -10.80
C SER A 355 -2.73 2.48 -9.89
N MET A 356 -3.45 3.45 -10.46
CA MET A 356 -4.32 4.39 -9.73
C MET A 356 -5.81 4.02 -9.78
N HIS A 357 -6.19 2.92 -10.43
CA HIS A 357 -7.61 2.53 -10.57
C HIS A 357 -8.26 2.25 -9.22
N MET A 358 -7.60 1.49 -8.35
CA MET A 358 -8.13 1.18 -7.02
C MET A 358 -8.31 2.43 -6.14
N PRO A 359 -7.31 3.33 -6.01
CA PRO A 359 -7.51 4.63 -5.33
C PRO A 359 -8.69 5.45 -5.86
N VAL A 360 -8.87 5.53 -7.18
CA VAL A 360 -9.99 6.26 -7.79
C VAL A 360 -11.32 5.58 -7.44
N LEU A 361 -11.44 4.27 -7.59
CA LEU A 361 -12.65 3.54 -7.21
C LEU A 361 -12.99 3.74 -5.72
N CYS A 362 -12.02 3.55 -4.82
CA CYS A 362 -12.23 3.78 -3.39
C CYS A 362 -12.63 5.23 -3.09
N GLY A 363 -12.10 6.20 -3.83
CA GLY A 363 -12.40 7.62 -3.65
C GLY A 363 -13.81 8.01 -4.07
N ILE A 364 -14.37 7.37 -5.12
CA ILE A 364 -15.72 7.69 -5.60
C ILE A 364 -16.84 6.90 -4.89
N MET A 365 -16.54 5.79 -4.22
CA MET A 365 -17.58 5.00 -3.54
C MET A 365 -18.42 5.81 -2.54
N PRO A 366 -17.86 6.71 -1.68
CA PRO A 366 -18.67 7.50 -0.77
C PRO A 366 -19.63 8.46 -1.45
N ILE A 367 -19.26 9.09 -2.57
CA ILE A 367 -20.17 9.96 -3.32
C ILE A 367 -21.26 9.15 -4.03
N CYS A 368 -20.94 7.95 -4.56
CA CYS A 368 -21.92 7.03 -5.10
C CYS A 368 -22.95 6.61 -4.04
N ALA A 369 -22.50 6.25 -2.84
CA ALA A 369 -23.35 5.94 -1.69
C ALA A 369 -24.24 7.13 -1.28
N THR A 370 -23.75 8.36 -1.45
CA THR A 370 -24.50 9.57 -1.14
C THR A 370 -25.70 9.75 -2.07
N TYR A 371 -25.60 9.34 -3.33
CA TYR A 371 -26.74 9.37 -4.25
C TYR A 371 -27.77 8.26 -3.99
N ALA A 372 -27.31 7.14 -3.44
CA ALA A 372 -28.17 5.99 -3.08
C ALA A 372 -28.72 6.09 -1.65
N ASP A 373 -29.01 7.28 -1.18
CA ASP A 373 -29.37 7.58 0.22
C ASP A 373 -30.79 7.15 0.62
N GLN A 374 -31.64 6.83 -0.34
CA GLN A 374 -33.00 6.32 -0.09
C GLN A 374 -33.05 4.78 -0.11
N VAL A 375 -31.88 4.12 -0.19
CA VAL A 375 -31.76 2.67 -0.25
C VAL A 375 -31.40 2.10 1.11
N THR A 376 -32.02 0.98 1.43
CA THR A 376 -31.64 0.10 2.54
C THR A 376 -31.34 -1.29 2.02
N VAL A 377 -30.51 -2.03 2.74
CA VAL A 377 -30.11 -3.40 2.41
C VAL A 377 -30.06 -4.26 3.67
N GLU A 378 -30.45 -5.51 3.55
CA GLU A 378 -30.26 -6.50 4.62
C GLU A 378 -28.85 -7.08 4.53
N TYR A 379 -28.10 -7.02 5.63
CA TYR A 379 -26.78 -7.59 5.76
C TYR A 379 -26.80 -9.03 6.30
N CYS A 380 -25.67 -9.71 6.33
CA CYS A 380 -25.54 -11.12 6.78
C CYS A 380 -25.99 -11.35 8.23
N ASP A 381 -25.96 -10.32 9.06
CA ASP A 381 -26.40 -10.36 10.46
C ASP A 381 -27.93 -10.17 10.64
N GLY A 382 -28.68 -10.06 9.53
CA GLY A 382 -30.12 -9.81 9.51
C GLY A 382 -30.54 -8.37 9.77
N ASN A 383 -29.58 -7.45 10.02
CA ASN A 383 -29.89 -6.05 10.24
C ASN A 383 -30.04 -5.30 8.92
N ILE A 384 -30.91 -4.28 8.95
CA ILE A 384 -31.11 -3.37 7.82
C ILE A 384 -30.11 -2.22 7.91
N HIS A 385 -29.30 -2.06 6.88
CA HIS A 385 -28.28 -1.03 6.78
C HIS A 385 -28.59 -0.01 5.69
N ARG A 386 -28.12 1.22 5.89
CA ARG A 386 -27.91 2.20 4.82
C ARG A 386 -26.51 2.07 4.23
N LEU A 387 -26.27 2.72 3.07
CA LEU A 387 -24.98 2.68 2.37
C LEU A 387 -24.03 3.76 2.88
N GLY A 388 -23.79 3.82 4.19
CA GLY A 388 -22.78 4.74 4.77
C GLY A 388 -21.36 4.33 4.39
N LEU A 389 -20.62 5.18 3.68
CA LEU A 389 -19.23 4.94 3.28
C LEU A 389 -18.35 6.17 3.52
N MET A 390 -17.15 5.89 3.99
CA MET A 390 -16.10 6.87 4.22
C MET A 390 -14.80 6.35 3.62
N SER A 391 -14.04 7.19 2.92
CA SER A 391 -12.76 6.76 2.33
C SER A 391 -11.61 7.70 2.63
N ILE A 392 -10.42 7.12 2.77
CA ILE A 392 -9.15 7.84 2.84
C ILE A 392 -8.23 7.30 1.74
N ILE A 393 -7.78 8.20 0.88
CA ILE A 393 -6.78 7.91 -0.12
C ILE A 393 -5.46 8.49 0.36
N ARG A 394 -4.56 7.60 0.77
CA ARG A 394 -3.24 7.97 1.28
C ARG A 394 -2.18 7.87 0.19
N GLY A 395 -1.12 8.64 0.32
CA GLY A 395 0.04 8.58 -0.58
C GLY A 395 1.04 9.65 -0.21
N GLU A 396 2.26 9.50 -0.65
CA GLU A 396 3.32 10.47 -0.40
C GLU A 396 3.03 11.83 -1.05
N GLN A 397 3.86 12.82 -0.77
CA GLN A 397 3.76 14.11 -1.44
C GLN A 397 3.96 13.91 -2.95
N ALA A 398 3.21 14.68 -3.74
CA ALA A 398 3.25 14.61 -5.22
C ALA A 398 2.84 13.26 -5.84
N SER A 399 2.17 12.36 -5.12
CA SER A 399 1.68 11.07 -5.62
C SER A 399 0.42 11.17 -6.52
N ASN A 400 0.17 12.30 -7.15
CA ASN A 400 -0.94 12.53 -8.09
C ASN A 400 -2.36 12.27 -7.53
N LYS A 401 -2.56 12.47 -6.22
CA LYS A 401 -3.89 12.32 -5.57
C LYS A 401 -5.02 13.14 -6.22
N SER A 402 -4.66 14.18 -6.98
CA SER A 402 -5.60 15.00 -7.77
C SER A 402 -6.42 14.18 -8.77
N VAL A 403 -5.94 13.03 -9.23
CA VAL A 403 -6.73 12.14 -10.11
C VAL A 403 -8.02 11.67 -9.45
N VAL A 404 -7.99 11.39 -8.14
CA VAL A 404 -9.16 11.02 -7.34
C VAL A 404 -10.10 12.21 -7.22
N LYS A 405 -9.56 13.41 -6.92
CA LYS A 405 -10.36 14.65 -6.89
C LYS A 405 -11.10 14.88 -8.20
N ASN A 406 -10.40 14.79 -9.33
CA ASN A 406 -10.98 14.98 -10.65
C ASN A 406 -12.14 14.00 -10.93
N ALA A 407 -12.02 12.76 -10.48
CA ALA A 407 -13.11 11.79 -10.61
C ALA A 407 -14.30 12.16 -9.70
N VAL A 408 -14.04 12.48 -8.43
CA VAL A 408 -15.07 12.88 -7.47
C VAL A 408 -15.79 14.15 -7.91
N ASP A 409 -15.10 15.15 -8.47
CA ASP A 409 -15.70 16.41 -8.92
C ASP A 409 -16.71 16.19 -10.05
N ILE A 410 -16.48 15.23 -10.96
CA ILE A 410 -17.45 14.87 -11.99
C ILE A 410 -18.70 14.23 -11.35
N TRP A 411 -18.53 13.30 -10.45
CA TRP A 411 -19.65 12.68 -9.72
C TRP A 411 -20.43 13.71 -8.90
N LYS A 412 -19.76 14.66 -8.27
CA LYS A 412 -20.33 15.66 -7.37
C LYS A 412 -21.10 16.78 -8.09
N ARG A 413 -20.94 16.94 -9.39
CA ARG A 413 -21.45 18.08 -10.19
C ARG A 413 -22.91 18.39 -9.93
N GLN A 414 -23.81 17.40 -9.96
CA GLN A 414 -25.23 17.64 -9.72
C GLN A 414 -25.51 18.16 -8.31
N LEU A 415 -24.85 17.66 -7.30
CA LEU A 415 -25.00 18.17 -5.93
C LEU A 415 -24.46 19.59 -5.81
N ASP A 416 -23.35 19.92 -6.46
CA ASP A 416 -22.78 21.28 -6.44
C ASP A 416 -23.75 22.30 -7.10
N GLU A 417 -24.40 21.93 -8.20
CA GLU A 417 -25.38 22.75 -8.89
C GLU A 417 -26.64 22.97 -8.02
N GLU A 418 -27.15 21.91 -7.41
CA GLU A 418 -28.32 21.99 -6.49
C GLU A 418 -27.95 22.83 -5.26
N ASP A 419 -26.80 22.62 -4.66
CA ASP A 419 -26.32 23.35 -3.50
C ASP A 419 -26.05 24.83 -3.81
N ALA A 420 -25.58 25.17 -5.01
CA ALA A 420 -25.38 26.55 -5.42
C ALA A 420 -26.71 27.34 -5.39
N LEU A 421 -27.80 26.76 -5.89
CA LEU A 421 -29.13 27.35 -5.83
C LEU A 421 -29.65 27.47 -4.38
N ALA A 422 -29.41 26.44 -3.57
CA ALA A 422 -29.79 26.43 -2.16
C ALA A 422 -29.01 27.48 -1.35
N ARG A 423 -27.71 27.60 -1.58
CA ARG A 423 -26.86 28.62 -0.93
C ARG A 423 -27.29 30.03 -1.27
N LYS A 424 -27.64 30.31 -2.53
CA LYS A 424 -28.17 31.62 -2.96
C LYS A 424 -29.43 31.98 -2.17
N ARG A 425 -30.37 31.06 -2.01
CA ARG A 425 -31.59 31.28 -1.21
C ARG A 425 -31.26 31.52 0.28
N GLU A 426 -30.28 30.83 0.84
CA GLU A 426 -29.85 31.04 2.23
C GLU A 426 -29.16 32.40 2.40
N GLU A 427 -28.39 32.87 1.42
CA GLU A 427 -27.77 34.21 1.42
C GLU A 427 -28.82 35.32 1.34
N GLU A 428 -29.75 35.22 0.41
CA GLU A 428 -30.86 36.18 0.30
C GLU A 428 -31.69 36.27 1.60
N TRP A 429 -31.89 35.14 2.28
CA TRP A 429 -32.54 35.13 3.59
C TRP A 429 -31.68 35.81 4.67
N LYS A 430 -30.39 35.55 4.72
CA LYS A 430 -29.43 36.19 5.65
C LYS A 430 -29.40 37.71 5.45
N GLU A 431 -29.40 38.16 4.20
CA GLU A 431 -29.44 39.60 3.87
C GLU A 431 -30.75 40.25 4.35
N ARG A 432 -31.88 39.62 4.06
CA ARG A 432 -33.19 40.08 4.57
C ARG A 432 -33.22 40.12 6.10
N LYS A 433 -32.66 39.13 6.76
CA LYS A 433 -32.57 39.07 8.23
C LYS A 433 -31.69 40.19 8.79
N LYS A 434 -30.60 40.54 8.12
CA LYS A 434 -29.71 41.66 8.53
C LYS A 434 -30.33 43.02 8.27
N GLY A 435 -31.04 43.19 7.18
CA GLY A 435 -31.66 44.48 6.79
C GLY A 435 -32.99 44.80 7.50
N ARG A 436 -33.51 43.90 8.37
CA ARG A 436 -34.77 44.10 9.07
C ARG A 436 -34.65 45.23 10.11
N LYS A 437 -35.75 46.00 10.27
CA LYS A 437 -35.88 46.96 11.34
C LYS A 437 -36.16 46.27 12.67
N ALA A 438 -35.84 46.93 13.80
CA ALA A 438 -35.98 46.35 15.14
C ALA A 438 -37.39 45.82 15.47
N ASN A 439 -38.43 46.42 14.89
CA ASN A 439 -39.83 46.06 15.12
C ASN A 439 -40.42 45.11 14.05
N GLU A 440 -39.62 44.63 13.11
CA GLU A 440 -40.09 43.69 12.07
C GLU A 440 -39.86 42.24 12.53
N LYS A 441 -40.84 41.38 12.22
CA LYS A 441 -40.69 39.93 12.46
C LYS A 441 -39.50 39.41 11.66
N ALA A 442 -38.70 38.57 12.26
CA ALA A 442 -37.57 37.94 11.56
C ALA A 442 -38.12 37.11 10.39
N PRO A 443 -37.48 37.17 9.19
CA PRO A 443 -37.85 36.28 8.08
C PRO A 443 -37.62 34.84 8.48
N GLU A 444 -38.58 33.99 8.15
CA GLU A 444 -38.51 32.56 8.42
C GLU A 444 -37.31 31.92 7.72
N ASP A 445 -36.63 30.96 8.38
CA ASP A 445 -35.50 30.23 7.81
C ASP A 445 -36.00 29.39 6.62
N PRO A 446 -35.40 29.48 5.43
CA PRO A 446 -35.83 28.72 4.27
C PRO A 446 -35.55 27.21 4.36
N HIS A 447 -34.87 26.72 5.40
CA HIS A 447 -34.52 25.32 5.65
C HIS A 447 -34.00 24.59 4.41
N VAL A 448 -33.12 25.25 3.65
CA VAL A 448 -32.61 24.74 2.37
C VAL A 448 -31.79 23.49 2.54
N LEU A 449 -31.95 22.55 1.62
CA LEU A 449 -31.14 21.35 1.53
C LEU A 449 -29.79 21.70 0.90
N ILE A 450 -28.70 21.62 1.67
CA ILE A 450 -27.33 21.74 1.22
C ILE A 450 -26.61 20.45 1.62
N ARG A 451 -26.21 19.69 0.63
CA ARG A 451 -25.68 18.32 0.82
C ARG A 451 -24.15 18.27 0.84
N VAL A 452 -23.47 19.13 0.09
CA VAL A 452 -22.00 19.21 0.08
C VAL A 452 -21.55 20.22 1.14
N VAL A 453 -20.93 19.71 2.19
CA VAL A 453 -20.45 20.53 3.31
C VAL A 453 -18.91 20.50 3.40
N PRO A 454 -18.24 21.62 3.71
CA PRO A 454 -16.80 21.64 3.86
C PRO A 454 -16.38 20.78 5.06
N VAL A 455 -15.21 20.14 4.99
CA VAL A 455 -14.64 19.36 6.09
C VAL A 455 -14.50 20.21 7.37
N THR A 456 -14.30 21.51 7.20
CA THR A 456 -14.14 22.50 8.28
C THR A 456 -15.44 22.97 8.92
N VAL A 457 -16.59 22.43 8.51
CA VAL A 457 -17.92 22.79 9.06
C VAL A 457 -17.95 22.63 10.59
N SER A 458 -18.55 23.59 11.31
CA SER A 458 -18.75 23.45 12.76
C SER A 458 -19.82 22.43 13.11
N CYS A 459 -19.76 21.83 14.30
CA CYS A 459 -20.76 20.85 14.74
C CYS A 459 -22.19 21.44 14.75
N SER A 460 -22.35 22.70 15.19
CA SER A 460 -23.64 23.38 15.18
C SER A 460 -24.19 23.57 13.75
N THR A 461 -23.33 24.02 12.81
CA THR A 461 -23.75 24.13 11.41
C THR A 461 -24.05 22.75 10.80
N LEU A 462 -23.27 21.72 11.17
CA LEU A 462 -23.49 20.35 10.69
C LEU A 462 -24.85 19.81 11.19
N LEU A 463 -25.21 20.07 12.45
CA LEU A 463 -26.53 19.72 12.99
C LEU A 463 -27.67 20.39 12.20
N LYS A 464 -27.53 21.70 11.92
CA LYS A 464 -28.47 22.42 11.04
C LYS A 464 -28.58 21.74 9.66
N ARG A 465 -27.46 21.37 9.05
CA ARG A 465 -27.47 20.70 7.73
C ARG A 465 -28.16 19.33 7.79
N PHE A 466 -27.93 18.52 8.84
CA PHE A 466 -28.65 17.25 9.03
C PHE A 466 -30.17 17.46 9.20
N LYS A 467 -30.59 18.43 10.01
CA LYS A 467 -32.01 18.73 10.19
C LYS A 467 -32.65 19.13 8.86
N ASN A 468 -32.02 20.01 8.08
CA ASN A 468 -32.52 20.46 6.80
C ASN A 468 -32.44 19.36 5.73
N ALA A 469 -31.57 18.36 5.89
CA ALA A 469 -31.44 17.26 4.97
C ALA A 469 -32.60 16.25 5.01
N GLN A 470 -33.38 16.23 6.10
CA GLN A 470 -34.57 15.38 6.23
C GLN A 470 -34.31 13.91 5.86
N GLY A 471 -33.19 13.37 6.30
CA GLY A 471 -32.77 12.00 6.04
C GLY A 471 -31.92 11.78 4.78
N HIS A 472 -31.72 12.81 3.94
CA HIS A 472 -30.74 12.75 2.86
C HIS A 472 -29.30 12.74 3.40
N THR A 473 -28.41 12.04 2.71
CA THR A 473 -27.01 11.93 3.10
C THR A 473 -26.22 13.16 2.69
N LEU A 474 -25.47 13.73 3.64
CA LEU A 474 -24.50 14.79 3.38
C LEU A 474 -23.19 14.20 2.86
N TYR A 475 -22.39 15.02 2.17
CA TYR A 475 -21.09 14.64 1.64
C TYR A 475 -20.01 15.67 1.91
N SER A 476 -18.79 15.22 2.19
CA SER A 476 -17.60 16.09 2.21
C SER A 476 -16.48 15.50 1.37
N PHE A 477 -15.75 16.39 0.71
CA PHE A 477 -14.47 16.07 0.10
C PHE A 477 -13.36 16.91 0.73
N GLY A 478 -12.28 16.26 1.18
CA GLY A 478 -11.11 16.93 1.77
C GLY A 478 -9.84 16.61 1.00
N GLU A 479 -9.17 17.65 0.52
CA GLU A 479 -7.89 17.48 -0.19
C GLU A 479 -6.73 17.18 0.75
N GLU A 480 -6.84 17.56 2.02
CA GLU A 480 -5.83 17.35 3.04
C GLU A 480 -6.44 16.80 4.32
N LEU A 481 -6.03 15.62 4.73
CA LEU A 481 -6.46 14.99 5.98
C LEU A 481 -6.09 15.84 7.22
N ASP A 482 -4.99 16.60 7.16
CA ASP A 482 -4.59 17.53 8.22
C ASP A 482 -5.63 18.63 8.49
N THR A 483 -6.51 18.92 7.54
CA THR A 483 -7.61 19.87 7.72
C THR A 483 -8.55 19.45 8.86
N LEU A 484 -8.73 18.14 9.06
CA LEU A 484 -9.48 17.62 10.20
C LEU A 484 -8.91 18.05 11.56
N ARG A 485 -7.58 18.25 11.67
CA ARG A 485 -6.94 18.73 12.89
C ARG A 485 -7.07 20.25 13.10
N LYS A 486 -7.02 21.02 12.02
CA LYS A 486 -7.03 22.49 12.07
C LYS A 486 -8.38 23.06 12.54
N THR A 487 -9.45 22.28 12.45
CA THR A 487 -10.81 22.69 12.85
C THR A 487 -11.05 22.66 14.35
N ASN A 488 -10.04 22.40 15.15
CA ASN A 488 -10.10 22.18 16.61
C ASN A 488 -10.23 23.44 17.48
N GLY A 489 -10.67 24.57 16.93
CA GLY A 489 -10.69 25.82 17.70
C GLY A 489 -11.95 26.08 18.55
N ALA A 490 -13.11 25.43 18.31
CA ALA A 490 -14.35 25.77 19.00
C ALA A 490 -15.38 24.64 19.18
N GLY A 491 -15.01 23.45 18.96
CA GLY A 491 -15.82 22.25 19.22
C GLY A 491 -14.89 21.07 19.19
N SER A 492 -14.88 20.30 20.25
CA SER A 492 -13.88 19.26 20.42
C SER A 492 -13.81 18.35 19.21
N TRP A 493 -12.61 18.15 18.68
CA TRP A 493 -12.29 17.19 17.63
C TRP A 493 -12.84 15.78 17.93
N SER A 494 -12.91 15.39 19.19
CA SER A 494 -13.52 14.16 19.65
C SER A 494 -14.97 13.99 19.21
N SER A 495 -15.77 15.07 19.20
CA SER A 495 -17.18 15.02 18.79
C SER A 495 -17.36 14.76 17.28
N LYS A 496 -16.42 15.20 16.42
CA LYS A 496 -16.48 14.86 14.98
C LYS A 496 -16.10 13.41 14.70
N TYR A 497 -15.19 12.84 15.42
CA TYR A 497 -14.90 11.41 15.32
C TYR A 497 -16.11 10.57 15.69
N ASP A 498 -16.87 11.00 16.71
CA ASP A 498 -18.12 10.33 17.08
C ASP A 498 -19.15 10.42 15.97
N ILE A 499 -19.30 11.60 15.35
CA ILE A 499 -20.18 11.79 14.19
C ILE A 499 -19.79 10.86 13.04
N TYR A 500 -18.49 10.74 12.75
CA TYR A 500 -18.01 9.85 11.68
C TYR A 500 -18.28 8.37 11.99
N ARG A 501 -18.11 7.92 13.25
CA ARG A 501 -18.45 6.56 13.64
C ARG A 501 -19.94 6.30 13.50
N LEU A 502 -20.76 7.22 13.99
CA LEU A 502 -22.22 7.13 13.92
C LEU A 502 -22.73 7.16 12.47
N SER A 503 -22.05 7.87 11.56
CA SER A 503 -22.44 7.93 10.15
C SER A 503 -22.36 6.58 9.43
N PHE A 504 -21.43 5.71 9.86
CA PHE A 504 -21.30 4.37 9.29
C PHE A 504 -22.51 3.47 9.61
N ASP A 505 -23.02 3.60 10.82
CA ASP A 505 -24.12 2.79 11.36
C ASP A 505 -25.47 3.53 11.35
N TYR A 506 -25.56 4.75 10.80
CA TYR A 506 -26.74 5.63 10.81
C TYR A 506 -27.24 5.91 12.24
N GLY A 507 -26.31 6.07 13.17
CA GLY A 507 -26.61 6.29 14.58
C GLY A 507 -27.13 7.69 14.90
N GLU A 508 -27.68 7.86 16.09
CA GLU A 508 -28.19 9.15 16.57
C GLU A 508 -27.07 10.04 17.13
N TRP A 509 -27.13 11.32 16.82
CA TRP A 509 -26.24 12.35 17.35
C TRP A 509 -27.02 13.64 17.57
N GLY A 510 -26.66 14.43 18.57
CA GLY A 510 -27.30 15.68 18.85
C GLY A 510 -26.52 16.60 19.76
N GLN A 511 -27.04 17.81 19.87
CA GLN A 511 -26.56 18.82 20.81
C GLN A 511 -27.77 19.51 21.42
N ASP A 512 -27.68 19.89 22.70
CA ASP A 512 -28.74 20.62 23.38
C ASP A 512 -28.10 21.84 24.08
N TYR A 513 -28.63 23.03 23.75
CA TYR A 513 -28.16 24.30 24.23
C TYR A 513 -29.31 25.13 24.82
N ASN A 514 -29.06 25.81 25.93
CA ASN A 514 -30.05 26.74 26.53
C ASN A 514 -30.24 28.05 25.73
N SER A 515 -29.51 28.24 24.62
CA SER A 515 -29.57 29.46 23.83
C SER A 515 -30.50 29.32 22.63
N ASP A 516 -31.46 30.21 22.49
CA ASP A 516 -32.33 30.26 21.31
C ASP A 516 -31.60 30.55 19.98
N GLN A 517 -30.32 30.94 20.05
CA GLN A 517 -29.49 31.23 18.89
C GLN A 517 -28.67 30.02 18.44
N ALA A 518 -28.55 28.97 19.27
CA ALA A 518 -27.82 27.78 18.96
C ALA A 518 -28.72 26.68 18.42
N GLU A 519 -28.20 25.93 17.43
CA GLU A 519 -28.89 24.75 16.90
C GLU A 519 -28.91 23.65 17.94
N SER A 520 -30.11 23.24 18.39
CA SER A 520 -30.33 22.13 19.31
C SER A 520 -31.20 21.06 18.66
N GLY A 521 -31.01 19.79 19.03
CA GLY A 521 -31.82 18.67 18.58
C GLY A 521 -31.02 17.41 18.37
N VAL A 522 -31.71 16.31 18.08
CA VAL A 522 -31.18 14.99 17.79
C VAL A 522 -31.49 14.59 16.37
N VAL A 523 -30.56 14.00 15.66
CA VAL A 523 -30.67 13.59 14.26
C VAL A 523 -29.97 12.25 14.04
N ASN A 524 -30.45 11.48 13.06
CA ASN A 524 -29.68 10.34 12.59
C ASN A 524 -28.59 10.82 11.62
N VAL A 525 -27.37 10.35 11.81
CA VAL A 525 -26.21 10.80 11.05
C VAL A 525 -26.14 10.07 9.72
N ALA A 526 -26.51 10.75 8.64
CA ALA A 526 -26.31 10.31 7.25
C ALA A 526 -25.20 11.17 6.62
N TYR A 527 -23.95 10.69 6.67
CA TYR A 527 -22.80 11.49 6.28
C TYR A 527 -21.67 10.63 5.67
N ASN A 528 -21.40 10.87 4.41
CA ASN A 528 -20.30 10.22 3.67
C ASN A 528 -19.20 11.24 3.39
N TRP A 529 -17.97 10.74 3.26
CA TRP A 529 -16.87 11.62 2.90
C TRP A 529 -15.72 10.88 2.23
N THR A 530 -14.95 11.63 1.42
CA THR A 530 -13.69 11.20 0.83
C THR A 530 -12.60 12.18 1.22
N MET A 531 -11.49 11.67 1.76
CA MET A 531 -10.35 12.48 2.17
C MET A 531 -9.06 11.99 1.53
N LEU A 532 -8.26 12.95 1.08
CA LEU A 532 -6.92 12.69 0.60
C LEU A 532 -5.92 13.03 1.72
N GLY A 533 -4.82 12.28 1.80
CA GLY A 533 -3.83 12.54 2.84
C GLY A 533 -2.46 11.96 2.57
N THR A 534 -1.47 12.41 3.33
CA THR A 534 -0.15 11.79 3.37
C THR A 534 -0.11 10.74 4.47
N ASN A 535 0.86 9.81 4.40
CA ASN A 535 1.10 8.83 5.45
C ASN A 535 1.41 9.52 6.80
N GLY A 536 2.10 10.67 6.77
CA GLY A 536 2.36 11.49 7.95
C GLY A 536 1.08 12.11 8.56
N ALA A 537 0.16 12.62 7.71
CA ALA A 537 -1.13 13.13 8.15
C ALA A 537 -1.98 12.03 8.78
N MET A 538 -1.97 10.84 8.18
CA MET A 538 -2.68 9.67 8.67
C MET A 538 -2.26 9.29 10.09
N ARG A 539 -0.96 9.14 10.33
CA ARG A 539 -0.40 8.85 11.66
C ARG A 539 -0.74 9.92 12.71
N LYS A 540 -0.83 11.17 12.29
CA LYS A 540 -1.20 12.28 13.19
C LYS A 540 -2.70 12.32 13.52
N CYS A 541 -3.56 11.90 12.60
CA CYS A 541 -5.02 11.87 12.77
C CYS A 541 -5.50 10.62 13.50
N PHE A 542 -4.89 9.47 13.23
CA PHE A 542 -5.23 8.17 13.84
C PHE A 542 -4.18 7.79 14.88
N LYS A 543 -4.30 8.37 16.06
CA LYS A 543 -3.55 7.96 17.25
C LYS A 543 -4.22 6.78 17.93
N SER A 544 -3.54 6.15 18.89
CA SER A 544 -4.04 4.99 19.66
C SER A 544 -5.49 5.16 20.11
N ASP A 545 -5.84 6.25 20.75
CA ASP A 545 -7.20 6.52 21.26
C ASP A 545 -8.28 6.50 20.17
N ASN A 546 -7.95 6.96 18.94
CA ASN A 546 -8.90 6.99 17.83
C ASN A 546 -9.03 5.64 17.13
N ILE A 547 -8.01 4.80 17.20
CA ILE A 547 -8.02 3.44 16.70
C ILE A 547 -8.87 2.55 17.61
N GLU A 548 -8.70 2.67 18.94
CA GLU A 548 -9.52 2.00 19.96
C GLU A 548 -11.01 2.30 19.79
N ASN A 549 -11.35 3.55 19.50
CA ASN A 549 -12.72 3.97 19.27
C ASN A 549 -13.37 3.36 18.00
N GLY A 550 -12.62 2.59 17.20
CA GLY A 550 -13.12 1.80 16.06
C GLY A 550 -13.44 2.62 14.81
N LEU A 551 -13.00 3.88 14.68
CA LEU A 551 -13.14 4.63 13.43
C LEU A 551 -12.27 4.02 12.33
N SER A 552 -11.06 3.57 12.66
CA SER A 552 -10.11 2.95 11.72
C SER A 552 -10.71 1.77 10.94
N SER A 553 -11.55 0.95 11.59
CA SER A 553 -12.21 -0.19 10.96
C SER A 553 -13.37 0.19 10.02
N ARG A 554 -13.89 1.41 10.12
CA ARG A 554 -15.06 1.90 9.35
C ARG A 554 -14.70 2.67 8.08
N VAL A 555 -13.40 2.86 7.81
CA VAL A 555 -12.93 3.66 6.69
C VAL A 555 -12.37 2.75 5.60
N LEU A 556 -12.83 2.98 4.36
CA LEU A 556 -12.26 2.39 3.16
C LEU A 556 -10.92 3.08 2.85
N VAL A 557 -9.84 2.38 3.00
CA VAL A 557 -8.49 2.92 2.76
C VAL A 557 -7.97 2.45 1.41
N ALA A 558 -7.34 3.34 0.67
CA ALA A 558 -6.54 2.99 -0.49
C ALA A 558 -5.24 3.78 -0.50
N GLU A 559 -4.21 3.22 -1.10
CA GLU A 559 -2.90 3.82 -1.22
C GLU A 559 -2.62 4.19 -2.68
N MET A 560 -2.12 5.40 -2.91
CA MET A 560 -1.58 5.79 -4.20
C MET A 560 -0.29 5.02 -4.47
N PRO A 561 0.00 4.66 -5.72
CA PRO A 561 1.25 4.01 -6.06
C PRO A 561 2.43 4.86 -5.63
N ASP A 562 3.53 4.22 -5.25
CA ASP A 562 4.78 4.90 -4.99
C ASP A 562 5.26 5.55 -6.31
N SER A 563 5.49 6.85 -6.27
CA SER A 563 5.98 7.63 -7.40
C SER A 563 7.47 7.95 -7.31
N SER A 564 8.15 7.46 -6.28
CA SER A 564 9.57 7.70 -6.04
C SER A 564 10.41 7.10 -7.16
N PHE A 565 11.20 7.94 -7.82
CA PHE A 565 12.07 7.55 -8.94
C PHE A 565 11.36 6.95 -10.17
N GLN A 566 10.02 6.99 -10.20
CA GLN A 566 9.22 6.51 -11.33
C GLN A 566 9.11 7.57 -12.43
N LYS A 567 8.89 7.11 -13.66
CA LYS A 567 8.54 8.01 -14.77
C LYS A 567 7.23 8.73 -14.43
N MET A 568 7.12 10.00 -14.85
CA MET A 568 5.90 10.76 -14.64
C MET A 568 4.72 10.06 -15.34
N PRO A 569 3.63 9.72 -14.62
CA PRO A 569 2.50 9.05 -15.23
C PRO A 569 1.83 9.94 -16.26
N LYS A 570 1.35 9.34 -17.34
CA LYS A 570 0.59 10.04 -18.38
C LYS A 570 -0.90 9.84 -18.12
N PHE A 571 -1.63 10.95 -18.06
CA PHE A 571 -3.08 10.93 -17.91
C PHE A 571 -3.76 11.20 -19.26
N GLY A 572 -4.74 10.38 -19.61
CA GLY A 572 -5.62 10.61 -20.74
C GLY A 572 -6.72 11.62 -20.38
N ARG A 573 -7.51 12.01 -21.38
CA ARG A 573 -8.68 12.88 -21.19
C ARG A 573 -9.94 12.08 -21.34
N ARG A 574 -10.91 12.28 -20.44
CA ARG A 574 -12.28 11.79 -20.60
C ARG A 574 -12.97 12.59 -21.70
N SER A 575 -13.79 11.91 -22.48
CA SER A 575 -14.67 12.57 -23.45
C SER A 575 -15.90 13.17 -22.74
N ALA A 576 -16.58 14.08 -23.42
CA ALA A 576 -17.88 14.60 -22.93
C ALA A 576 -18.94 13.48 -22.82
N GLU A 577 -18.83 12.43 -23.65
CA GLU A 577 -19.70 11.26 -23.58
C GLU A 577 -19.41 10.43 -22.31
N ASP A 578 -18.16 10.23 -21.93
CA ASP A 578 -17.81 9.54 -20.69
C ASP A 578 -18.34 10.28 -19.47
N GLU A 579 -18.21 11.62 -19.44
CA GLU A 579 -18.79 12.43 -18.38
C GLU A 579 -20.32 12.35 -18.34
N ALA A 580 -20.97 12.36 -19.51
CA ALA A 580 -22.43 12.19 -19.59
C ALA A 580 -22.89 10.83 -19.06
N ARG A 581 -22.11 9.76 -19.30
CA ARG A 581 -22.37 8.42 -18.75
C ARG A 581 -22.22 8.40 -17.23
N ILE A 582 -21.28 9.13 -16.66
CA ILE A 582 -21.16 9.29 -15.20
C ILE A 582 -22.42 10.01 -14.67
N GLN A 583 -22.91 11.07 -15.33
CA GLN A 583 -24.15 11.74 -14.91
C GLN A 583 -25.39 10.85 -15.05
N GLN A 584 -25.43 9.98 -16.06
CA GLN A 584 -26.47 8.95 -16.18
C GLN A 584 -26.40 7.93 -15.02
N ALA A 585 -25.18 7.55 -14.58
CA ALA A 585 -24.99 6.70 -13.41
C ALA A 585 -25.50 7.37 -12.11
N VAL A 586 -25.29 8.68 -11.93
CA VAL A 586 -25.86 9.45 -10.82
C VAL A 586 -27.39 9.38 -10.84
N THR A 587 -28.00 9.62 -11.99
CA THR A 587 -29.48 9.55 -12.15
C THR A 587 -29.98 8.15 -11.81
N ARG A 588 -29.23 7.10 -12.23
CA ARG A 588 -29.59 5.72 -11.91
C ARG A 588 -29.54 5.44 -10.41
N LEU A 589 -28.48 5.85 -9.69
CA LEU A 589 -28.41 5.67 -8.24
C LEU A 589 -29.54 6.36 -7.49
N ARG A 590 -29.93 7.56 -7.91
CA ARG A 590 -31.05 8.31 -7.34
C ARG A 590 -32.42 7.68 -7.60
N SER A 591 -32.56 6.84 -8.61
CA SER A 591 -33.84 6.21 -8.94
C SER A 591 -34.23 5.04 -8.03
N PHE A 592 -33.27 4.51 -7.24
CA PHE A 592 -33.53 3.42 -6.31
C PHE A 592 -34.03 3.93 -4.96
N THR A 593 -35.05 3.28 -4.43
CA THR A 593 -35.64 3.58 -3.11
C THR A 593 -36.07 2.30 -2.40
N GLY A 594 -36.02 2.31 -1.08
CA GLY A 594 -36.45 1.18 -0.26
C GLY A 594 -35.43 0.06 -0.14
N LEU A 595 -35.91 -1.14 0.12
CA LEU A 595 -35.08 -2.33 0.35
C LEU A 595 -34.61 -2.91 -0.99
N VAL A 596 -33.30 -2.95 -1.19
CA VAL A 596 -32.64 -3.64 -2.31
C VAL A 596 -32.23 -5.03 -1.84
N ASP A 597 -32.80 -6.07 -2.45
CA ASP A 597 -32.49 -7.45 -2.09
C ASP A 597 -31.33 -7.98 -2.94
N VAL A 598 -30.28 -8.44 -2.27
CA VAL A 598 -29.02 -8.92 -2.87
C VAL A 598 -28.54 -10.23 -2.21
N PRO A 599 -29.34 -11.33 -2.28
CA PRO A 599 -29.08 -12.54 -1.53
C PRO A 599 -27.79 -13.26 -1.93
N ARG A 600 -27.41 -13.21 -3.22
CA ARG A 600 -26.18 -13.83 -3.69
C ARG A 600 -24.94 -13.11 -3.21
N LEU A 601 -24.98 -11.78 -3.22
CA LEU A 601 -23.92 -10.93 -2.71
C LEU A 601 -23.77 -11.11 -1.19
N ARG A 602 -24.89 -11.13 -0.46
CA ARG A 602 -24.93 -11.38 1.00
C ARG A 602 -24.23 -12.69 1.34
N LYS A 603 -24.61 -13.80 0.67
CA LYS A 603 -24.00 -15.12 0.88
C LYS A 603 -22.49 -15.13 0.57
N ALA A 604 -22.06 -14.47 -0.51
CA ALA A 604 -20.65 -14.43 -0.88
C ALA A 604 -19.79 -13.66 0.13
N ILE A 605 -20.30 -12.55 0.64
CA ILE A 605 -19.62 -11.75 1.68
C ILE A 605 -19.59 -12.49 3.03
N GLU A 606 -20.66 -13.19 3.39
CA GLU A 606 -20.69 -14.05 4.58
C GLU A 606 -19.60 -15.13 4.50
N GLN A 607 -19.53 -15.82 3.38
CA GLN A 607 -18.50 -16.83 3.13
C GLN A 607 -17.09 -16.25 3.20
N TRP A 608 -16.84 -15.13 2.54
CA TRP A 608 -15.55 -14.41 2.61
C TRP A 608 -15.18 -14.03 4.05
N CYS A 609 -16.14 -13.50 4.80
CA CYS A 609 -15.92 -13.11 6.19
C CYS A 609 -15.56 -14.32 7.06
N GLU A 610 -16.18 -15.48 6.81
CA GLU A 610 -15.87 -16.73 7.51
C GLU A 610 -14.49 -17.28 7.11
N GLU A 611 -14.14 -17.27 5.82
CA GLU A 611 -12.80 -17.65 5.35
C GLU A 611 -11.72 -16.81 6.05
N LYS A 612 -11.89 -15.48 6.11
CA LYS A 612 -10.95 -14.59 6.82
C LYS A 612 -10.94 -14.81 8.33
N ARG A 613 -12.03 -15.27 8.93
CA ARG A 613 -12.06 -15.69 10.33
C ARG A 613 -11.18 -16.91 10.58
N VAL A 614 -11.31 -17.91 9.72
CA VAL A 614 -10.51 -19.14 9.80
C VAL A 614 -9.02 -18.83 9.62
N GLU A 615 -8.68 -17.99 8.62
CA GLU A 615 -7.31 -17.51 8.42
C GLU A 615 -6.76 -16.80 9.67
N ALA A 616 -7.51 -15.85 10.22
CA ALA A 616 -7.11 -15.10 11.42
C ALA A 616 -6.96 -16.00 12.65
N ALA A 617 -7.86 -16.96 12.83
CA ALA A 617 -7.79 -17.90 13.95
C ALA A 617 -6.58 -18.85 13.85
N LYS A 618 -6.23 -19.29 12.63
CA LYS A 618 -5.06 -20.13 12.40
C LYS A 618 -3.75 -19.45 12.77
N ASP A 619 -3.67 -18.14 12.47
CA ASP A 619 -2.47 -17.33 12.70
C ASP A 619 -2.51 -16.58 14.06
N ILE A 620 -3.60 -16.70 14.83
CA ILE A 620 -3.89 -15.95 16.06
C ILE A 620 -3.78 -14.44 15.82
N ASP A 621 -4.23 -14.00 14.66
CA ASP A 621 -4.16 -12.60 14.21
C ASP A 621 -5.41 -11.82 14.64
N HIS A 622 -5.34 -11.20 15.82
CA HIS A 622 -6.42 -10.39 16.38
C HIS A 622 -6.71 -9.13 15.54
N VAL A 623 -5.71 -8.57 14.89
CA VAL A 623 -5.86 -7.40 14.03
C VAL A 623 -6.71 -7.75 12.82
N LYS A 624 -6.38 -8.85 12.14
CA LYS A 624 -7.15 -9.36 11.00
C LYS A 624 -8.58 -9.73 11.39
N ASP A 625 -8.76 -10.40 12.55
CA ASP A 625 -10.10 -10.74 13.06
C ASP A 625 -10.94 -9.48 13.32
N THR A 626 -10.35 -8.43 13.83
CA THR A 626 -11.05 -7.17 14.09
C THR A 626 -11.47 -6.47 12.81
N TYR A 627 -10.54 -6.30 11.86
CA TYR A 627 -10.81 -5.52 10.64
C TYR A 627 -11.68 -6.26 9.63
N ARG A 628 -11.58 -7.62 9.50
CA ARG A 628 -12.38 -8.39 8.53
C ARG A 628 -13.89 -8.12 8.65
N LYS A 629 -14.41 -7.94 9.89
CA LYS A 629 -15.83 -7.75 10.15
C LYS A 629 -16.38 -6.48 9.48
N ARG A 630 -15.62 -5.38 9.53
CA ARG A 630 -16.03 -4.12 8.92
C ARG A 630 -15.61 -4.02 7.45
N ALA A 631 -14.50 -4.63 7.05
CA ALA A 631 -14.11 -4.75 5.64
C ALA A 631 -15.18 -5.51 4.84
N ALA A 632 -15.79 -6.57 5.40
CA ALA A 632 -16.92 -7.27 4.82
C ALA A 632 -18.12 -6.33 4.57
N VAL A 633 -18.50 -5.52 5.55
CA VAL A 633 -19.60 -4.54 5.41
C VAL A 633 -19.29 -3.51 4.32
N ILE A 634 -18.05 -3.01 4.27
CA ILE A 634 -17.62 -2.03 3.26
C ILE A 634 -17.65 -2.65 1.86
N GLY A 635 -17.09 -3.85 1.69
CA GLY A 635 -17.14 -4.58 0.43
C GLY A 635 -18.57 -4.88 -0.03
N PHE A 636 -19.44 -5.29 0.90
CA PHE A 636 -20.86 -5.50 0.64
C PHE A 636 -21.53 -4.22 0.12
N ARG A 637 -21.36 -3.08 0.79
CA ARG A 637 -21.94 -1.79 0.37
C ARG A 637 -21.42 -1.36 -1.01
N CYS A 638 -20.13 -1.56 -1.31
CA CYS A 638 -19.57 -1.32 -2.64
C CYS A 638 -20.20 -2.24 -3.69
N GLY A 639 -20.44 -3.52 -3.36
CA GLY A 639 -21.13 -4.47 -4.23
C GLY A 639 -22.59 -4.07 -4.52
N VAL A 640 -23.31 -3.57 -3.52
CA VAL A 640 -24.68 -3.03 -3.72
C VAL A 640 -24.67 -1.86 -4.70
N ILE A 641 -23.77 -0.91 -4.56
CA ILE A 641 -23.60 0.21 -5.50
C ILE A 641 -23.32 -0.32 -6.91
N PHE A 642 -22.42 -1.28 -7.04
CA PHE A 642 -22.15 -1.92 -8.32
C PHE A 642 -23.41 -2.56 -8.91
N HIS A 643 -24.17 -3.32 -8.13
CA HIS A 643 -25.43 -3.95 -8.56
C HIS A 643 -26.42 -2.93 -9.10
N MET A 644 -26.65 -1.84 -8.36
CA MET A 644 -27.53 -0.75 -8.77
C MET A 644 -27.09 -0.10 -10.09
N LEU A 645 -25.78 0.11 -10.25
CA LEU A 645 -25.20 0.69 -11.47
C LEU A 645 -25.24 -0.27 -12.66
N SER A 646 -25.20 -1.58 -12.44
CA SER A 646 -25.25 -2.57 -13.52
C SER A 646 -26.61 -2.66 -14.18
N GLY A 647 -27.69 -2.33 -13.46
CA GLY A 647 -29.07 -2.44 -13.94
C GLY A 647 -29.55 -3.87 -14.16
N CYS A 648 -28.86 -4.84 -13.62
CA CYS A 648 -29.26 -6.25 -13.68
C CYS A 648 -30.32 -6.55 -12.62
N ALA A 649 -31.30 -7.38 -12.94
CA ALA A 649 -32.32 -7.78 -11.98
C ALA A 649 -31.75 -8.67 -10.84
N ARG A 650 -30.62 -9.32 -11.08
CA ARG A 650 -29.91 -10.15 -10.10
C ARG A 650 -28.42 -9.82 -10.13
N GLU A 651 -27.75 -10.05 -9.01
CA GLU A 651 -26.33 -9.82 -8.88
C GLU A 651 -25.54 -10.72 -9.83
N SER A 652 -24.73 -10.09 -10.66
CA SER A 652 -23.82 -10.78 -11.59
C SER A 652 -22.58 -11.32 -10.85
N LYS A 653 -21.87 -12.25 -11.48
CA LYS A 653 -20.57 -12.68 -10.96
C LYS A 653 -19.61 -11.49 -10.82
N ALA A 654 -19.59 -10.58 -11.80
CA ALA A 654 -18.76 -9.38 -11.76
C ALA A 654 -19.07 -8.48 -10.54
N CYS A 655 -20.35 -8.38 -10.14
CA CYS A 655 -20.76 -7.67 -8.93
C CYS A 655 -20.17 -8.33 -7.66
N ILE A 656 -20.24 -9.65 -7.57
CA ILE A 656 -19.70 -10.42 -6.44
C ILE A 656 -18.17 -10.29 -6.40
N ASP A 657 -17.50 -10.53 -7.53
CA ASP A 657 -16.04 -10.42 -7.63
C ASP A 657 -15.56 -9.01 -7.25
N PHE A 658 -16.28 -7.96 -7.66
CA PHE A 658 -15.97 -6.59 -7.27
C PHE A 658 -16.12 -6.35 -5.76
N ALA A 659 -17.19 -6.83 -5.16
CA ALA A 659 -17.42 -6.69 -3.71
C ALA A 659 -16.33 -7.38 -2.89
N LEU A 660 -15.95 -8.59 -3.27
CA LEU A 660 -14.87 -9.34 -2.63
C LEU A 660 -13.53 -8.65 -2.80
N MET A 661 -13.23 -8.16 -3.99
CA MET A 661 -12.03 -7.35 -4.27
C MET A 661 -11.98 -6.10 -3.40
N MET A 662 -13.09 -5.38 -3.23
CA MET A 662 -13.16 -4.21 -2.36
C MET A 662 -13.00 -4.57 -0.89
N ALA A 663 -13.50 -5.71 -0.44
CA ALA A 663 -13.32 -6.22 0.91
C ALA A 663 -11.86 -6.62 1.18
N ASP A 664 -11.21 -7.33 0.26
CA ASP A 664 -9.81 -7.72 0.36
C ASP A 664 -8.89 -6.50 0.37
N ASN A 665 -9.12 -5.53 -0.54
CA ASN A 665 -8.37 -4.28 -0.54
C ASN A 665 -8.56 -3.51 0.77
N CYS A 666 -9.80 -3.38 1.24
CA CYS A 666 -10.09 -2.67 2.49
C CYS A 666 -9.37 -3.31 3.67
N LEU A 667 -9.47 -4.65 3.84
CA LEU A 667 -8.82 -5.40 4.90
C LEU A 667 -7.30 -5.21 4.86
N SER A 668 -6.68 -5.43 3.71
CA SER A 668 -5.23 -5.34 3.54
C SER A 668 -4.72 -3.91 3.81
N GLN A 669 -5.41 -2.89 3.30
CA GLN A 669 -5.02 -1.50 3.50
C GLN A 669 -5.27 -1.00 4.94
N GLN A 670 -6.33 -1.48 5.62
CA GLN A 670 -6.55 -1.19 7.04
C GLN A 670 -5.46 -1.82 7.91
N ILE A 671 -5.09 -3.08 7.67
CA ILE A 671 -3.98 -3.75 8.38
C ILE A 671 -2.67 -2.99 8.13
N ARG A 672 -2.37 -2.61 6.88
CA ARG A 672 -1.16 -1.86 6.54
C ARG A 672 -1.11 -0.46 7.18
N ALA A 673 -2.27 0.22 7.28
CA ALA A 673 -2.34 1.58 7.80
C ALA A 673 -2.39 1.66 9.33
N PHE A 674 -3.06 0.72 9.97
CA PHE A 674 -3.44 0.80 11.39
C PHE A 674 -3.06 -0.45 12.19
N GLY A 675 -2.63 -1.53 11.53
CA GLY A 675 -2.43 -2.84 12.16
C GLY A 675 -1.41 -2.82 13.27
N GLU A 676 -0.28 -2.14 13.09
CA GLU A 676 0.77 -2.01 14.10
C GLU A 676 0.25 -1.32 15.37
N ALA A 677 -0.49 -0.22 15.21
CA ALA A 677 -1.03 0.50 16.34
C ALA A 677 -2.10 -0.31 17.10
N LEU A 678 -2.96 -1.04 16.39
CA LEU A 678 -3.94 -1.93 17.01
C LEU A 678 -3.27 -3.13 17.68
N GLN A 679 -2.23 -3.71 17.07
CA GLN A 679 -1.46 -4.81 17.67
C GLN A 679 -0.80 -4.38 18.98
N ASN A 680 -0.22 -3.19 19.02
CA ASN A 680 0.38 -2.64 20.23
C ASN A 680 -0.65 -2.50 21.36
N GLN A 681 -1.89 -2.12 21.05
CA GLN A 681 -2.97 -2.06 22.03
C GLN A 681 -3.34 -3.46 22.59
N TYR A 682 -3.38 -4.48 21.74
CA TYR A 682 -3.60 -5.85 22.22
C TYR A 682 -2.47 -6.32 23.14
N VAL A 683 -1.23 -5.98 22.81
CA VAL A 683 -0.06 -6.28 23.65
C VAL A 683 -0.15 -5.51 24.98
N ASP A 684 -0.47 -4.21 24.94
CA ASP A 684 -0.62 -3.40 26.13
C ASP A 684 -1.78 -3.91 27.02
N ALA A 685 -2.91 -4.29 26.42
CA ALA A 685 -4.05 -4.88 27.15
C ALA A 685 -3.69 -6.26 27.75
N GLN A 686 -2.96 -7.10 27.01
CA GLN A 686 -2.42 -8.35 27.55
C GLN A 686 -1.41 -8.11 28.66
N ASP A 687 -0.52 -7.13 28.50
CA ASP A 687 0.41 -6.71 29.52
C ASP A 687 -0.30 -6.13 30.76
N GLU A 688 -1.41 -5.42 30.60
CA GLU A 688 -2.26 -5.01 31.74
C GLU A 688 -2.92 -6.22 32.41
N CYS A 689 -3.46 -7.18 31.66
CA CYS A 689 -3.97 -8.43 32.23
C CYS A 689 -2.87 -9.25 32.86
N LEU A 690 -1.68 -9.34 32.24
CA LEU A 690 -0.50 -10.01 32.79
C LEU A 690 0.06 -9.24 34.00
N ARG A 691 -0.05 -7.91 34.05
CA ARG A 691 0.31 -7.11 35.23
C ARG A 691 -0.58 -7.43 36.44
N TYR A 692 -1.86 -7.71 36.23
CA TYR A 692 -2.72 -8.25 37.28
C TYR A 692 -2.33 -9.69 37.64
N GLY A 693 -2.03 -10.56 36.66
CA GLY A 693 -1.58 -11.94 36.87
C GLY A 693 -0.13 -12.04 37.39
N VAL A 694 0.78 -11.23 36.86
CA VAL A 694 2.20 -11.17 37.29
C VAL A 694 2.32 -10.67 38.72
N ASN A 695 1.51 -9.71 39.16
CA ASN A 695 1.49 -9.28 40.53
C ASN A 695 0.96 -10.39 41.48
N HIS A 696 0.04 -11.22 41.03
CA HIS A 696 -0.39 -12.41 41.78
C HIS A 696 0.74 -13.44 41.85
N SER A 697 1.39 -13.75 40.76
CA SER A 697 2.56 -14.63 40.70
C SER A 697 3.74 -14.12 41.54
N ILE A 698 3.99 -12.81 41.55
CA ILE A 698 4.99 -12.17 42.40
C ILE A 698 4.57 -12.27 43.87
N PHE A 699 3.28 -12.06 44.16
CA PHE A 699 2.72 -12.20 45.51
C PHE A 699 2.95 -13.62 46.04
N ASP A 700 2.71 -14.66 45.24
CA ASP A 700 2.91 -16.05 45.64
C ASP A 700 4.39 -16.38 45.94
N GLN A 701 5.32 -15.78 45.26
CA GLN A 701 6.77 -15.98 45.43
C GLN A 701 7.35 -15.23 46.65
N LEU A 702 6.65 -14.25 47.21
CA LEU A 702 7.09 -13.54 48.40
C LEU A 702 6.95 -14.43 49.66
N PRO A 703 7.85 -14.25 50.66
CA PRO A 703 7.67 -14.92 51.96
C PRO A 703 6.41 -14.44 52.69
N PRO A 704 5.93 -15.18 53.67
CA PRO A 704 4.72 -14.80 54.42
C PRO A 704 4.77 -13.39 55.03
N THR A 705 5.94 -12.96 55.45
CA THR A 705 6.24 -11.57 55.86
C THR A 705 7.37 -11.05 55.00
N PHE A 706 7.19 -9.88 54.37
CA PHE A 706 8.11 -9.35 53.37
C PHE A 706 8.27 -7.83 53.47
N THR A 707 9.34 -7.32 52.84
CA THR A 707 9.67 -5.90 52.72
C THR A 707 9.59 -5.49 51.23
N ILE A 708 9.80 -4.20 50.95
CA ILE A 708 9.96 -3.68 49.59
C ILE A 708 11.20 -4.27 48.91
N ASP A 709 12.25 -4.56 49.66
CA ASP A 709 13.46 -5.14 49.10
C ASP A 709 13.31 -6.60 48.67
N ASP A 710 12.41 -7.36 49.27
CA ASP A 710 12.02 -8.68 48.84
C ASP A 710 11.19 -8.66 47.54
N LEU A 711 10.43 -7.59 47.35
CA LEU A 711 9.59 -7.39 46.14
C LEU A 711 10.44 -6.94 44.94
N ARG A 712 11.55 -6.23 45.17
CA ARG A 712 12.40 -5.63 44.13
C ARG A 712 12.97 -6.65 43.14
N PRO A 713 13.60 -7.79 43.55
CA PRO A 713 14.18 -8.77 42.64
C PRO A 713 13.13 -9.56 41.84
N LEU A 714 11.91 -9.65 42.32
CA LEU A 714 10.80 -10.37 41.67
C LEU A 714 10.19 -9.55 40.52
N LYS A 715 10.41 -8.22 40.51
CA LYS A 715 10.01 -7.36 39.41
C LYS A 715 11.13 -7.29 38.36
N ARG A 716 10.90 -7.88 37.20
CA ARG A 716 11.80 -7.76 36.04
C ARG A 716 11.84 -6.29 35.58
N GLY A 717 13.06 -5.69 35.52
CA GLY A 717 13.28 -4.34 35.07
C GLY A 717 13.44 -3.30 36.20
N PHE A 718 13.86 -2.09 35.84
CA PHE A 718 14.14 -1.00 36.78
C PHE A 718 12.83 -0.47 37.38
N CYS A 719 12.54 -0.83 38.63
CA CYS A 719 11.32 -0.38 39.30
C CYS A 719 11.69 0.59 40.41
N SER A 720 11.17 1.82 40.35
CA SER A 720 11.39 2.83 41.41
C SER A 720 10.71 2.41 42.71
N GLU A 721 11.27 2.81 43.86
CA GLU A 721 10.69 2.53 45.17
C GLU A 721 9.24 3.04 45.28
N ALA A 722 8.93 4.17 44.65
CA ALA A 722 7.58 4.71 44.62
C ALA A 722 6.60 3.78 43.87
N ALA A 723 7.05 3.06 42.80
CA ALA A 723 6.24 2.10 42.11
C ALA A 723 6.01 0.83 42.94
N LEU A 724 7.03 0.36 43.68
CA LEU A 724 6.89 -0.78 44.55
C LEU A 724 5.95 -0.46 45.76
N ARG A 725 6.02 0.74 46.30
CA ARG A 725 5.09 1.21 47.35
C ARG A 725 3.64 1.31 46.83
N LYS A 726 3.41 1.65 45.57
CA LYS A 726 2.07 1.61 44.96
C LYS A 726 1.51 0.18 44.92
N ILE A 727 2.34 -0.84 44.65
CA ILE A 727 1.92 -2.23 44.64
C ILE A 727 1.48 -2.66 46.04
N THR A 728 2.31 -2.46 47.08
CA THR A 728 1.96 -2.80 48.45
C THR A 728 0.76 -2.01 48.97
N SER A 729 0.62 -0.75 48.58
CA SER A 729 -0.58 0.07 48.90
C SER A 729 -1.85 -0.49 48.29
N ARG A 730 -1.77 -1.00 47.06
CA ARG A 730 -2.91 -1.66 46.34
C ARG A 730 -3.27 -2.99 47.02
N TRP A 731 -2.29 -3.85 47.26
CA TRP A 731 -2.51 -5.12 47.93
C TRP A 731 -3.09 -4.94 49.37
N GLY A 732 -2.68 -3.90 50.10
CA GLY A 732 -3.25 -3.55 51.37
C GLY A 732 -4.71 -3.10 51.25
N ARG A 733 -5.04 -2.28 50.25
CA ARG A 733 -6.42 -1.84 49.98
C ARG A 733 -7.32 -3.00 49.55
N ASP A 734 -6.74 -3.94 48.74
CA ASP A 734 -7.48 -5.10 48.22
C ASP A 734 -7.55 -6.25 49.27
N GLY A 735 -7.03 -6.07 50.48
CA GLY A 735 -7.13 -7.02 51.60
C GLY A 735 -6.20 -8.23 51.51
N TRP A 736 -5.17 -8.18 50.68
CA TRP A 736 -4.21 -9.28 50.50
C TRP A 736 -3.06 -9.26 51.47
N ILE A 737 -2.74 -8.10 52.01
CA ILE A 737 -1.67 -7.92 52.99
C ILE A 737 -2.12 -6.96 54.12
N GLU A 738 -1.56 -7.16 55.28
CA GLU A 738 -1.62 -6.19 56.39
C GLU A 738 -0.22 -5.64 56.68
N LYS A 739 -0.18 -4.45 57.21
CA LYS A 739 1.06 -3.77 57.59
C LYS A 739 1.44 -4.16 59.01
N VAL A 740 2.56 -4.89 59.16
CA VAL A 740 3.07 -5.33 60.47
C VAL A 740 3.83 -4.16 61.19
N ASP A 741 4.69 -3.46 60.43
CA ASP A 741 5.44 -2.29 60.95
C ASP A 741 5.71 -1.28 59.81
N LYS A 742 6.66 -0.33 60.02
CA LYS A 742 6.98 0.73 59.04
C LYS A 742 7.50 0.17 57.71
N THR A 743 8.11 -1.02 57.71
CA THR A 743 8.86 -1.61 56.58
C THR A 743 8.36 -3.00 56.20
N HIS A 744 7.59 -3.70 57.04
CA HIS A 744 7.15 -5.04 56.82
C HIS A 744 5.65 -5.15 56.60
N TRP A 745 5.25 -6.09 55.71
CA TRP A 745 3.90 -6.49 55.39
C TRP A 745 3.74 -8.04 55.60
N SER A 746 2.62 -8.46 56.10
CA SER A 746 2.27 -9.87 56.22
C SER A 746 1.17 -10.24 55.22
N LYS A 747 1.30 -11.38 54.57
CA LYS A 747 0.25 -11.97 53.68
C LYS A 747 -0.96 -12.35 54.54
N LEU A 748 -2.13 -11.91 54.17
CA LEU A 748 -3.40 -12.43 54.71
C LEU A 748 -3.77 -13.71 53.98
N LYS A 749 -4.26 -14.74 54.71
CA LYS A 749 -4.78 -15.93 54.06
C LYS A 749 -6.06 -15.56 53.31
N ILE A 750 -6.01 -15.64 51.99
CA ILE A 750 -7.20 -15.55 51.15
C ILE A 750 -7.85 -16.92 51.22
N GLU A 751 -8.97 -17.05 51.96
CA GLU A 751 -9.84 -18.22 51.82
C GLU A 751 -10.44 -18.16 50.43
N ASN A 752 -10.19 -19.23 49.63
CA ASN A 752 -10.71 -19.40 48.28
C ASN A 752 -12.23 -19.59 48.30
#